data_728337afb5eb0e32c32ea9e1dd2101d2
#
_entry.id   728337afb5eb0e32c32ea9e1dd2101d2
#
_cell.length_a   1.000
_cell.length_b   1.000
_cell.length_c   1.000
_cell.angle_alpha   90.00
_cell.angle_beta   90.00
_cell.angle_gamma   90.00
#
_symmetry.space_group_name_H-M   'P 1'
#
loop_
_entity.id
_entity.type
_entity.pdbx_description
1 polymer ?
#
loop_
_entity_poly.entity_id
_entity_poly.type
_entity_poly.pdbx_seq_one_letter_code
_entity_poly.pdbx_strand_id
1 'polypeptide(L)'
;KDATDATKTIALINNETPAISGDGTKIVFVSNASLGGTTNADYNYEVYLADLPRNATTATIKRITDTGKDFDTEFVQEIFSNYTPTINDDGSMLAFVSTRRVFKAVDGNAAAFSAAKEGATGTIDPDGNGEIFLYRTATKSYTQVTVTRDADATANFVVKGFNANPYLSGNGQRLVFLSGFNYPGANASKNTDFNGEIFTYKAGDPVNTFTQVTETTGSPAVPNNNVVNVLLAFTHPLSSDGTKLVFESAGDLAGKNTEKLREIFLADLSGAKPTFTQITDQTTVDVTKNDFNYFPSINSSGKFITFTSVLNLTPATTSGVSTDNADNSREVFRYDITNSKFRQITFTGPSLFVLDQRANTTSAFLDDAGSAVTFTYDQNLIGTNGSAIQDVFQAYVRPVTSANSTAPAAANAASFDATQVARGSIVALFGTQLANATISAPSANLPFLLGGVTVTVNGLAARLIFVSAGQINFVVPEIIANGDTVEVRVNNNGIQSTGKAKIVNAAPGVFTITGDGKGKAAAQCGQVSPDGLSFLVTNPPCAVGNDSQFNILTLYGTGWRNTAGLQVKIGDLTFTPSYAGPQPEFPGLDQINVTLSKDLAAKIDQDITVSVIAATNIDSNKSTASFTGFQEALTVSNAASFEGGAVARGSVAFIQGTNLANDTATPTDFPLELKGVKVTVAGV
;
A
#
# COMPACT_ATOMS: atom_id res chain seq x y z
N LYS A 1 29.53 -1.15 15.51
CA LYS A 1 30.79 -1.11 16.26
C LYS A 1 30.94 -2.44 16.97
N ASP A 2 32.12 -3.04 16.94
CA ASP A 2 32.43 -4.24 17.70
C ASP A 2 32.30 -3.91 19.19
N ALA A 3 31.53 -4.69 19.93
CA ALA A 3 31.31 -4.46 21.37
C ALA A 3 32.62 -4.64 22.19
N THR A 4 33.63 -5.29 21.63
CA THR A 4 34.93 -5.56 22.26
C THR A 4 36.04 -4.62 21.80
N ASP A 5 35.85 -3.91 20.66
CA ASP A 5 36.81 -2.95 20.10
C ASP A 5 36.09 -1.77 19.45
N ALA A 6 36.02 -0.64 20.16
CA ALA A 6 35.37 0.57 19.70
C ALA A 6 36.03 1.22 18.45
N THR A 7 37.21 0.76 18.07
CA THR A 7 37.94 1.25 16.88
C THR A 7 37.62 0.45 15.62
N LYS A 8 37.04 -0.74 15.75
CA LYS A 8 36.61 -1.55 14.61
C LYS A 8 35.19 -1.17 14.16
N THR A 9 35.07 -0.74 12.93
CA THR A 9 33.79 -0.66 12.25
C THR A 9 33.38 -2.06 11.87
N ILE A 10 32.31 -2.60 12.47
CA ILE A 10 31.70 -3.83 11.98
C ILE A 10 31.11 -3.51 10.62
N ALA A 11 31.56 -4.21 9.56
CA ALA A 11 30.93 -4.13 8.25
C ALA A 11 29.46 -4.53 8.39
N LEU A 12 28.55 -3.72 7.86
CA LEU A 12 27.13 -4.07 7.82
C LEU A 12 27.00 -5.34 6.98
N ILE A 13 26.49 -6.42 7.57
CA ILE A 13 26.23 -7.66 6.85
C ILE A 13 24.94 -7.51 6.10
N ASN A 14 25.03 -7.66 4.77
CA ASN A 14 23.90 -7.61 3.86
C ASN A 14 23.75 -8.93 3.11
N ASN A 15 22.51 -9.32 2.85
CA ASN A 15 22.14 -10.39 1.94
C ASN A 15 21.17 -9.79 0.92
N GLU A 16 21.47 -9.92 -0.37
CA GLU A 16 20.79 -9.15 -1.41
C GLU A 16 20.43 -10.03 -2.63
N THR A 17 19.49 -9.52 -3.43
CA THR A 17 19.11 -10.06 -4.74
C THR A 17 18.88 -11.58 -4.77
N PRO A 18 17.98 -12.13 -3.93
CA PRO A 18 17.71 -13.57 -3.96
C PRO A 18 16.93 -13.97 -5.21
N ALA A 19 17.23 -15.14 -5.75
CA ALA A 19 16.43 -15.81 -6.77
C ALA A 19 16.22 -17.28 -6.38
N ILE A 20 15.03 -17.80 -6.65
CA ILE A 20 14.63 -19.15 -6.27
C ILE A 20 14.47 -20.04 -7.51
N SER A 21 14.86 -21.33 -7.41
CA SER A 21 14.61 -22.32 -8.45
C SER A 21 13.12 -22.60 -8.64
N GLY A 22 12.70 -23.05 -9.83
CA GLY A 22 11.31 -23.32 -10.14
C GLY A 22 10.68 -24.41 -9.25
N ASP A 23 11.46 -25.35 -8.73
CA ASP A 23 11.02 -26.37 -7.77
C ASP A 23 10.94 -25.85 -6.31
N GLY A 24 11.41 -24.62 -6.06
CA GLY A 24 11.41 -24.00 -4.75
C GLY A 24 12.42 -24.56 -3.74
N THR A 25 13.37 -25.39 -4.19
CA THR A 25 14.32 -26.06 -3.29
C THR A 25 15.67 -25.39 -3.17
N LYS A 26 16.00 -24.44 -4.07
CA LYS A 26 17.28 -23.73 -4.08
C LYS A 26 17.09 -22.23 -4.18
N ILE A 27 17.91 -21.51 -3.42
CA ILE A 27 17.93 -20.04 -3.45
C ILE A 27 19.37 -19.61 -3.71
N VAL A 28 19.59 -18.84 -4.77
CA VAL A 28 20.84 -18.14 -5.01
C VAL A 28 20.71 -16.69 -4.51
N PHE A 29 21.75 -16.16 -3.91
CA PHE A 29 21.80 -14.78 -3.40
C PHE A 29 23.23 -14.29 -3.27
N VAL A 30 23.43 -12.99 -3.12
CA VAL A 30 24.73 -12.42 -2.77
C VAL A 30 24.78 -12.04 -1.31
N SER A 31 25.96 -12.20 -0.70
CA SER A 31 26.21 -11.82 0.68
C SER A 31 27.67 -11.43 0.89
N ASN A 32 27.90 -10.46 1.77
CA ASN A 32 29.24 -10.13 2.28
C ASN A 32 29.56 -10.83 3.61
N ALA A 33 28.69 -11.73 4.07
CA ALA A 33 28.90 -12.51 5.29
C ALA A 33 29.74 -13.76 5.05
N SER A 34 30.33 -14.29 6.11
CA SER A 34 30.91 -15.63 6.15
C SER A 34 29.80 -16.65 6.37
N LEU A 35 29.34 -17.34 5.33
CA LEU A 35 28.24 -18.30 5.39
C LEU A 35 28.68 -19.71 4.97
N GLY A 36 27.91 -20.73 5.37
CA GLY A 36 28.15 -22.12 4.95
C GLY A 36 29.48 -22.72 5.44
N GLY A 37 30.02 -22.25 6.55
CA GLY A 37 31.32 -22.71 7.07
C GLY A 37 32.54 -22.16 6.34
N THR A 38 32.36 -21.20 5.43
CA THR A 38 33.44 -20.53 4.70
C THR A 38 33.73 -19.15 5.29
N THR A 39 35.00 -18.71 5.23
CA THR A 39 35.41 -17.39 5.69
C THR A 39 35.43 -16.42 4.52
N ASN A 40 34.69 -15.30 4.65
CA ASN A 40 34.73 -14.14 3.76
C ASN A 40 35.45 -12.99 4.48
N ALA A 41 36.78 -13.02 4.49
CA ALA A 41 37.61 -12.15 5.33
C ALA A 41 37.69 -10.70 4.84
N ASP A 42 37.42 -10.45 3.59
CA ASP A 42 37.44 -9.14 2.95
C ASP A 42 36.10 -8.46 2.85
N TYR A 43 35.01 -9.15 3.30
CA TYR A 43 33.66 -8.65 3.32
C TYR A 43 33.13 -8.15 1.97
N ASN A 44 33.69 -8.65 0.88
CA ASN A 44 33.13 -8.41 -0.45
C ASN A 44 31.86 -9.23 -0.68
N TYR A 45 31.05 -8.88 -1.69
CA TYR A 45 29.88 -9.66 -2.04
C TYR A 45 30.28 -10.93 -2.80
N GLU A 46 29.87 -12.07 -2.27
CA GLU A 46 30.04 -13.38 -2.89
C GLU A 46 28.68 -13.99 -3.22
N VAL A 47 28.63 -14.81 -4.26
CA VAL A 47 27.45 -15.58 -4.63
C VAL A 47 27.36 -16.82 -3.74
N TYR A 48 26.20 -17.04 -3.15
CA TYR A 48 25.88 -18.21 -2.34
C TYR A 48 24.67 -18.95 -2.91
N LEU A 49 24.66 -20.27 -2.71
CA LEU A 49 23.55 -21.15 -3.02
C LEU A 49 23.08 -21.83 -1.74
N ALA A 50 21.85 -21.58 -1.33
CA ALA A 50 21.18 -22.31 -0.27
C ALA A 50 20.36 -23.45 -0.90
N ASP A 51 20.57 -24.66 -0.42
CA ASP A 51 19.79 -25.86 -0.77
C ASP A 51 18.88 -26.18 0.39
N LEU A 52 17.56 -26.09 0.16
CA LEU A 52 16.50 -26.29 1.14
C LEU A 52 15.52 -27.34 0.59
N PRO A 53 15.81 -28.63 0.76
CA PRO A 53 14.90 -29.69 0.34
C PRO A 53 13.52 -29.53 0.95
N ARG A 54 12.48 -29.96 0.23
CA ARG A 54 11.10 -29.89 0.74
C ARG A 54 11.02 -30.59 2.10
N ASN A 55 10.35 -29.94 3.06
CA ASN A 55 10.21 -30.36 4.45
C ASN A 55 11.49 -30.28 5.31
N ALA A 56 12.61 -29.77 4.80
CA ALA A 56 13.75 -29.44 5.62
C ALA A 56 13.49 -28.19 6.46
N THR A 57 13.99 -28.17 7.69
CA THR A 57 13.88 -27.01 8.59
C THR A 57 15.11 -26.10 8.51
N THR A 58 16.18 -26.58 7.85
CA THR A 58 17.44 -25.86 7.70
C THR A 58 17.98 -26.01 6.29
N ALA A 59 18.50 -24.92 5.74
CA ALA A 59 19.18 -24.93 4.44
C ALA A 59 20.65 -25.31 4.59
N THR A 60 21.22 -25.99 3.60
CA THR A 60 22.65 -26.10 3.42
C THR A 60 23.14 -24.97 2.52
N ILE A 61 24.03 -24.11 3.04
CA ILE A 61 24.54 -22.97 2.29
C ILE A 61 25.93 -23.31 1.74
N LYS A 62 26.14 -23.05 0.46
CA LYS A 62 27.43 -23.20 -0.24
C LYS A 62 27.84 -21.87 -0.83
N ARG A 63 29.10 -21.49 -0.65
CA ARG A 63 29.69 -20.36 -1.35
C ARG A 63 30.01 -20.79 -2.80
N ILE A 64 29.52 -20.03 -3.77
CA ILE A 64 29.77 -20.30 -5.20
C ILE A 64 31.00 -19.56 -5.66
N THR A 65 31.16 -18.28 -5.32
CA THR A 65 32.31 -17.47 -5.70
C THR A 65 33.24 -17.26 -4.50
N ASP A 66 34.55 -17.14 -4.75
CA ASP A 66 35.57 -16.69 -3.80
C ASP A 66 36.48 -15.71 -4.56
N THR A 67 36.10 -14.43 -4.49
CA THR A 67 36.76 -13.36 -5.22
C THR A 67 37.56 -12.48 -4.27
N GLY A 68 38.79 -12.12 -4.59
CA GLY A 68 39.61 -11.26 -3.75
C GLY A 68 39.37 -9.78 -4.04
N LYS A 69 39.88 -8.92 -3.14
CA LYS A 69 39.99 -7.49 -3.42
C LYS A 69 41.02 -7.27 -4.53
N ASP A 70 40.63 -6.58 -5.59
CA ASP A 70 41.52 -6.34 -6.74
C ASP A 70 42.36 -5.07 -6.60
N PHE A 71 42.01 -4.15 -5.69
CA PHE A 71 42.73 -2.88 -5.52
C PHE A 71 42.96 -2.53 -4.05
N ASP A 72 44.20 -2.20 -3.74
CA ASP A 72 44.68 -1.66 -2.45
C ASP A 72 44.36 -0.15 -2.27
N THR A 73 43.38 0.40 -2.95
CA THR A 73 43.06 1.83 -2.81
C THR A 73 41.97 2.02 -1.80
N GLU A 74 42.32 2.65 -0.70
CA GLU A 74 41.47 3.00 0.46
C GLU A 74 40.21 3.86 0.15
N PHE A 75 39.89 4.18 -1.10
CA PHE A 75 38.93 5.20 -1.46
C PHE A 75 37.73 4.75 -2.30
N VAL A 76 37.65 3.52 -2.74
CA VAL A 76 36.47 3.03 -3.45
C VAL A 76 35.83 1.95 -2.59
N GLN A 77 34.71 2.27 -1.94
CA GLN A 77 33.80 1.24 -1.43
C GLN A 77 33.36 0.42 -2.64
N GLU A 78 33.96 -0.75 -2.79
CA GLU A 78 33.55 -1.74 -3.78
C GLU A 78 32.16 -2.26 -3.38
N ILE A 79 31.12 -1.55 -3.80
CA ILE A 79 29.73 -1.85 -3.46
C ILE A 79 29.27 -3.11 -4.21
N PHE A 80 29.91 -3.46 -5.35
CA PHE A 80 29.45 -4.54 -6.21
C PHE A 80 30.63 -5.37 -6.73
N SER A 81 30.93 -6.48 -6.10
CA SER A 81 31.91 -7.46 -6.65
C SER A 81 31.20 -8.53 -7.47
N ASN A 82 30.16 -9.13 -6.90
CA ASN A 82 29.29 -10.09 -7.55
C ASN A 82 27.85 -9.67 -7.27
N TYR A 83 26.98 -9.62 -8.28
CA TYR A 83 25.63 -9.12 -8.13
C TYR A 83 24.63 -9.73 -9.11
N THR A 84 23.34 -9.52 -8.86
CA THR A 84 22.21 -9.98 -9.66
C THR A 84 22.26 -11.46 -10.06
N PRO A 85 22.41 -12.39 -9.09
CA PRO A 85 22.41 -13.80 -9.42
C PRO A 85 21.00 -14.27 -9.82
N THR A 86 20.94 -15.21 -10.76
CA THR A 86 19.72 -15.90 -11.17
C THR A 86 19.97 -17.40 -11.24
N ILE A 87 18.89 -18.19 -11.20
CA ILE A 87 18.95 -19.65 -11.17
C ILE A 87 17.84 -20.21 -12.08
N ASN A 88 18.12 -21.30 -12.78
CA ASN A 88 17.12 -22.00 -13.58
C ASN A 88 16.21 -22.93 -12.74
N ASP A 89 15.16 -23.47 -13.33
CA ASP A 89 14.09 -24.20 -12.61
C ASP A 89 14.58 -25.40 -11.78
N ASP A 90 15.54 -26.18 -12.28
CA ASP A 90 16.07 -27.35 -11.57
C ASP A 90 17.30 -27.02 -10.69
N GLY A 91 17.75 -25.76 -10.71
CA GLY A 91 18.92 -25.31 -9.95
C GLY A 91 20.24 -25.86 -10.45
N SER A 92 20.31 -26.36 -11.69
CA SER A 92 21.52 -26.90 -12.28
C SER A 92 22.47 -25.83 -12.83
N MET A 93 21.94 -24.62 -13.06
CA MET A 93 22.68 -23.51 -13.64
C MET A 93 22.35 -22.20 -12.95
N LEU A 94 23.38 -21.41 -12.67
CA LEU A 94 23.31 -20.05 -12.15
C LEU A 94 23.91 -19.09 -13.17
N ALA A 95 23.40 -17.85 -13.21
CA ALA A 95 24.06 -16.74 -13.89
C ALA A 95 24.20 -15.56 -12.92
N PHE A 96 25.25 -14.78 -13.06
CA PHE A 96 25.52 -13.61 -12.25
C PHE A 96 26.45 -12.66 -12.97
N VAL A 97 26.52 -11.42 -12.50
CA VAL A 97 27.52 -10.44 -12.95
C VAL A 97 28.65 -10.39 -11.94
N SER A 98 29.90 -10.29 -12.43
CA SER A 98 31.07 -10.05 -11.59
C SER A 98 31.97 -8.99 -12.21
N THR A 99 32.50 -8.10 -11.37
CA THR A 99 33.54 -7.12 -11.73
C THR A 99 34.94 -7.59 -11.31
N ARG A 100 35.10 -8.87 -10.90
CA ARG A 100 36.31 -9.37 -10.31
C ARG A 100 37.24 -10.04 -11.31
N ARG A 101 38.53 -9.72 -11.19
CA ARG A 101 39.61 -10.23 -12.05
C ARG A 101 40.06 -11.64 -11.70
N VAL A 102 39.92 -12.04 -10.44
CA VAL A 102 40.44 -13.31 -9.93
C VAL A 102 39.39 -14.02 -9.12
N PHE A 103 39.07 -15.24 -9.54
CA PHE A 103 38.28 -16.18 -8.77
C PHE A 103 39.19 -17.23 -8.16
N LYS A 104 39.09 -17.44 -6.85
CA LYS A 104 39.78 -18.52 -6.17
C LYS A 104 39.00 -19.82 -6.30
N ALA A 105 39.69 -20.94 -6.11
CA ALA A 105 38.99 -22.23 -6.06
C ALA A 105 38.06 -22.32 -4.88
N VAL A 106 36.80 -22.73 -5.12
CA VAL A 106 35.84 -23.08 -4.11
C VAL A 106 35.72 -24.61 -4.07
N ASP A 107 35.70 -25.21 -2.87
CA ASP A 107 35.56 -26.66 -2.66
C ASP A 107 36.64 -27.51 -3.38
N GLY A 108 37.85 -27.03 -3.51
CA GLY A 108 38.96 -27.78 -4.07
C GLY A 108 38.98 -27.91 -5.61
N ASN A 109 38.12 -27.19 -6.32
CA ASN A 109 38.00 -27.24 -7.78
C ASN A 109 38.67 -26.02 -8.44
N ALA A 110 40.02 -25.98 -8.42
CA ALA A 110 40.84 -24.87 -8.91
C ALA A 110 40.82 -24.65 -10.44
N ALA A 111 40.17 -25.53 -11.22
CA ALA A 111 40.49 -25.63 -12.64
C ALA A 111 39.32 -25.41 -13.59
N ALA A 112 38.18 -24.99 -13.14
CA ALA A 112 36.98 -25.09 -13.95
C ALA A 112 36.57 -23.81 -14.70
N PHE A 113 37.46 -22.86 -14.91
CA PHE A 113 37.23 -21.85 -15.94
C PHE A 113 37.49 -22.45 -17.33
N SER A 114 36.42 -22.87 -18.01
CA SER A 114 36.51 -23.08 -19.45
C SER A 114 36.46 -21.69 -20.10
N ALA A 115 37.62 -21.18 -20.33
CA ALA A 115 38.00 -19.82 -20.53
C ALA A 115 37.74 -19.30 -21.92
N ALA A 116 37.07 -18.18 -22.03
CA ALA A 116 37.65 -17.13 -22.84
C ALA A 116 38.53 -16.29 -21.90
N LYS A 117 39.83 -16.52 -21.89
CA LYS A 117 40.76 -15.68 -21.14
C LYS A 117 41.08 -14.47 -21.97
N GLU A 118 40.77 -13.32 -21.47
CA GLU A 118 41.33 -12.10 -22.01
C GLU A 118 42.77 -11.96 -21.48
N GLY A 119 43.75 -12.07 -22.39
CA GLY A 119 45.15 -11.87 -22.10
C GLY A 119 45.94 -13.11 -21.64
N ALA A 120 47.24 -13.12 -21.92
CA ALA A 120 48.17 -14.22 -21.74
C ALA A 120 48.48 -14.60 -20.27
N THR A 121 47.89 -13.95 -19.27
CA THR A 121 48.27 -14.06 -17.86
C THR A 121 47.22 -14.65 -16.94
N GLY A 122 46.06 -15.06 -17.46
CA GLY A 122 45.01 -15.71 -16.63
C GLY A 122 44.10 -14.78 -15.85
N THR A 123 44.14 -13.50 -16.11
CA THR A 123 43.14 -12.52 -15.64
C THR A 123 41.83 -12.68 -16.43
N ILE A 124 40.72 -12.72 -15.72
CA ILE A 124 39.40 -13.01 -16.28
C ILE A 124 38.77 -11.74 -16.82
N ASP A 125 38.96 -10.62 -16.12
CA ASP A 125 38.43 -9.30 -16.44
C ASP A 125 39.52 -8.25 -16.11
N PRO A 126 40.31 -7.81 -17.10
CA PRO A 126 41.47 -6.94 -16.83
C PRO A 126 41.12 -5.48 -16.56
N ASP A 127 39.93 -5.02 -16.91
CA ASP A 127 39.47 -3.63 -16.74
C ASP A 127 38.48 -3.43 -15.60
N GLY A 128 37.98 -4.52 -14.97
CA GLY A 128 37.08 -4.47 -13.83
C GLY A 128 35.65 -4.03 -14.15
N ASN A 129 35.25 -4.09 -15.42
CA ASN A 129 33.88 -3.86 -15.81
C ASN A 129 32.96 -5.06 -15.40
N GLY A 130 31.65 -4.92 -15.48
CA GLY A 130 30.71 -6.00 -15.16
C GLY A 130 30.67 -7.04 -16.29
N GLU A 131 31.08 -8.28 -16.01
CA GLU A 131 30.95 -9.39 -16.94
C GLU A 131 29.99 -10.45 -16.47
N ILE A 132 29.30 -11.12 -17.38
CA ILE A 132 28.30 -12.16 -17.08
C ILE A 132 28.95 -13.52 -17.06
N PHE A 133 28.69 -14.26 -16.00
CA PHE A 133 29.15 -15.62 -15.78
C PHE A 133 28.00 -16.60 -15.67
N LEU A 134 28.18 -17.80 -16.21
CA LEU A 134 27.37 -18.98 -15.93
C LEU A 134 28.15 -19.93 -15.01
N TYR A 135 27.45 -20.52 -14.06
CA TYR A 135 27.96 -21.57 -13.19
C TYR A 135 27.10 -22.82 -13.29
N ARG A 136 27.71 -23.98 -13.55
CA ARG A 136 27.03 -25.27 -13.56
C ARG A 136 27.24 -25.98 -12.24
N THR A 137 26.17 -26.27 -11.51
CA THR A 137 26.26 -26.85 -10.16
C THR A 137 26.82 -28.27 -10.15
N ALA A 138 26.50 -29.09 -11.16
CA ALA A 138 26.94 -30.48 -11.24
C ALA A 138 28.45 -30.62 -11.48
N THR A 139 29.01 -29.79 -12.37
CA THR A 139 30.42 -29.80 -12.74
C THR A 139 31.27 -28.82 -11.96
N LYS A 140 30.61 -27.94 -11.19
CA LYS A 140 31.22 -26.82 -10.46
C LYS A 140 32.08 -25.94 -11.37
N SER A 141 31.65 -25.71 -12.62
CA SER A 141 32.39 -25.00 -13.65
C SER A 141 31.77 -23.67 -13.98
N TYR A 142 32.60 -22.68 -14.21
CA TYR A 142 32.21 -21.35 -14.69
C TYR A 142 32.41 -21.23 -16.19
N THR A 143 31.58 -20.42 -16.82
CA THR A 143 31.79 -19.94 -18.19
C THR A 143 31.60 -18.42 -18.15
N GLN A 144 32.61 -17.66 -18.50
CA GLN A 144 32.48 -16.25 -18.77
C GLN A 144 31.73 -16.09 -20.10
N VAL A 145 30.54 -15.49 -20.09
CA VAL A 145 29.69 -15.35 -21.27
C VAL A 145 30.06 -14.11 -22.05
N THR A 146 30.19 -12.99 -21.35
CA THR A 146 30.61 -11.73 -21.95
C THR A 146 32.09 -11.47 -21.68
N VAL A 147 32.80 -10.95 -22.69
CA VAL A 147 34.19 -10.49 -22.61
C VAL A 147 34.19 -9.13 -23.29
N THR A 148 34.12 -8.08 -22.50
CA THR A 148 33.96 -6.71 -23.00
C THR A 148 35.08 -5.83 -22.48
N ARG A 149 35.40 -4.78 -23.21
CA ARG A 149 36.37 -3.77 -22.80
C ARG A 149 35.74 -2.39 -22.93
N ASP A 150 35.99 -1.56 -21.95
CA ASP A 150 35.80 -0.11 -22.11
C ASP A 150 36.89 0.42 -23.05
N ALA A 151 36.58 0.42 -24.34
CA ALA A 151 37.55 0.64 -25.41
C ALA A 151 38.16 2.04 -25.40
N ASP A 152 37.77 2.98 -24.55
CA ASP A 152 38.25 4.36 -24.52
C ASP A 152 38.15 5.02 -23.14
N ALA A 153 38.73 4.42 -22.12
CA ALA A 153 38.87 5.07 -20.79
C ALA A 153 39.80 6.29 -20.79
N THR A 154 40.15 6.87 -21.92
CA THR A 154 41.17 7.92 -22.03
C THR A 154 40.66 9.34 -21.89
N ALA A 155 39.37 9.59 -21.81
CA ALA A 155 38.87 10.93 -21.52
C ALA A 155 37.47 10.90 -20.88
N ASN A 156 37.38 11.36 -19.65
CA ASN A 156 36.17 11.82 -18.98
C ASN A 156 35.14 10.77 -18.53
N PHE A 157 35.46 9.89 -17.56
CA PHE A 157 34.51 9.20 -16.67
C PHE A 157 33.10 8.86 -17.24
N VAL A 158 33.00 8.56 -18.50
CA VAL A 158 31.77 8.07 -19.10
C VAL A 158 31.94 6.58 -19.27
N VAL A 159 31.32 5.81 -18.37
CA VAL A 159 31.12 4.37 -18.56
C VAL A 159 30.29 4.22 -19.83
N LYS A 160 30.93 3.86 -20.93
CA LYS A 160 30.27 3.74 -22.24
C LYS A 160 29.56 2.40 -22.44
N GLY A 161 29.79 1.41 -21.57
CA GLY A 161 29.17 0.10 -21.69
C GLY A 161 28.98 -0.56 -20.32
N PHE A 162 28.01 -1.44 -20.23
CA PHE A 162 27.73 -2.24 -19.04
C PHE A 162 27.09 -3.56 -19.45
N ASN A 163 27.24 -4.59 -18.61
CA ASN A 163 26.50 -5.85 -18.67
C ASN A 163 25.74 -6.00 -17.35
N ALA A 164 24.44 -6.23 -17.40
CA ALA A 164 23.60 -6.26 -16.22
C ALA A 164 22.42 -7.22 -16.36
N ASN A 165 21.80 -7.53 -15.23
CA ASN A 165 20.52 -8.22 -15.14
C ASN A 165 20.46 -9.50 -15.97
N PRO A 166 21.37 -10.48 -15.78
CA PRO A 166 21.29 -11.76 -16.44
C PRO A 166 20.09 -12.57 -15.94
N TYR A 167 19.32 -13.17 -16.86
CA TYR A 167 18.22 -14.05 -16.54
C TYR A 167 18.29 -15.35 -17.35
N LEU A 168 18.24 -16.49 -16.65
CA LEU A 168 18.16 -17.80 -17.25
C LEU A 168 16.71 -18.18 -17.53
N SER A 169 16.44 -18.81 -18.68
CA SER A 169 15.22 -19.57 -18.88
C SER A 169 15.15 -20.74 -17.89
N GLY A 170 13.95 -21.15 -17.51
CA GLY A 170 13.77 -22.24 -16.54
C GLY A 170 14.45 -23.55 -16.98
N ASN A 171 14.45 -23.84 -18.29
CA ASN A 171 15.16 -24.97 -18.87
C ASN A 171 16.68 -24.79 -19.00
N GLY A 172 17.23 -23.63 -18.62
CA GLY A 172 18.64 -23.30 -18.68
C GLY A 172 19.23 -23.15 -20.10
N GLN A 173 18.40 -23.17 -21.15
CA GLN A 173 18.90 -23.13 -22.54
C GLN A 173 19.15 -21.73 -23.06
N ARG A 174 18.55 -20.72 -22.46
CA ARG A 174 18.68 -19.31 -22.87
C ARG A 174 19.00 -18.42 -21.68
N LEU A 175 19.92 -17.52 -21.90
CA LEU A 175 20.22 -16.41 -21.03
C LEU A 175 19.82 -15.11 -21.76
N VAL A 176 19.13 -14.20 -21.07
CA VAL A 176 18.92 -12.82 -21.53
C VAL A 176 19.62 -11.88 -20.57
N PHE A 177 20.08 -10.75 -21.06
CA PHE A 177 20.76 -9.73 -20.25
C PHE A 177 20.67 -8.36 -20.90
N LEU A 178 20.87 -7.33 -20.12
CA LEU A 178 20.96 -5.94 -20.57
C LEU A 178 22.43 -5.59 -20.79
N SER A 179 22.75 -4.96 -21.92
CA SER A 179 24.08 -4.48 -22.19
C SER A 179 24.09 -3.17 -22.98
N GLY A 180 25.06 -2.31 -22.66
CA GLY A 180 25.39 -1.11 -23.40
C GLY A 180 26.53 -1.32 -24.43
N PHE A 181 27.02 -2.52 -24.60
CA PHE A 181 28.12 -2.79 -25.53
C PHE A 181 27.62 -3.09 -26.95
N ASN A 182 28.50 -2.79 -27.93
CA ASN A 182 28.31 -3.17 -29.33
C ASN A 182 29.11 -4.42 -29.62
N TYR A 183 28.48 -5.58 -29.73
CA TYR A 183 29.16 -6.88 -29.94
C TYR A 183 29.39 -7.12 -31.42
N PRO A 184 30.69 -7.26 -31.85
CA PRO A 184 31.00 -7.62 -33.23
C PRO A 184 30.77 -9.13 -33.45
N GLY A 185 30.18 -9.55 -34.57
CA GLY A 185 29.99 -10.97 -34.90
C GLY A 185 29.09 -11.20 -36.10
N ALA A 186 28.77 -12.49 -36.40
CA ALA A 186 27.90 -12.87 -37.53
C ALA A 186 26.48 -12.33 -37.45
N ASN A 187 26.03 -12.04 -36.23
CA ASN A 187 24.83 -11.25 -35.95
C ASN A 187 25.20 -9.90 -35.35
N ALA A 188 26.11 -9.16 -36.05
CA ALA A 188 26.69 -7.93 -35.57
C ALA A 188 25.65 -7.07 -34.83
N SER A 189 25.98 -6.78 -33.58
CA SER A 189 25.21 -5.84 -32.77
C SER A 189 25.16 -4.49 -33.48
N LYS A 190 24.00 -3.87 -33.46
CA LYS A 190 23.81 -2.54 -34.03
C LYS A 190 23.74 -1.45 -32.96
N ASN A 191 24.16 -1.79 -31.74
CA ASN A 191 24.19 -0.86 -30.60
C ASN A 191 25.37 0.11 -30.72
N THR A 192 25.31 0.99 -31.73
CA THR A 192 26.37 1.95 -32.02
C THR A 192 26.28 3.23 -31.17
N ASP A 193 25.18 3.46 -30.49
CA ASP A 193 24.95 4.58 -29.58
C ASP A 193 25.16 4.21 -28.10
N PHE A 194 25.53 2.95 -27.83
CA PHE A 194 25.88 2.42 -26.51
C PHE A 194 24.77 2.59 -25.45
N ASN A 195 23.52 2.67 -25.89
CA ASN A 195 22.38 2.65 -24.98
C ASN A 195 22.16 1.22 -24.42
N GLY A 196 21.27 1.09 -23.40
CA GLY A 196 20.90 -0.22 -22.86
C GLY A 196 20.02 -0.99 -23.84
N GLU A 197 20.50 -2.14 -24.30
CA GLU A 197 19.75 -3.06 -25.18
C GLU A 197 19.74 -4.47 -24.59
N ILE A 198 18.69 -5.23 -24.91
CA ILE A 198 18.58 -6.62 -24.48
C ILE A 198 19.25 -7.53 -25.49
N PHE A 199 20.07 -8.43 -24.97
CA PHE A 199 20.76 -9.48 -25.71
C PHE A 199 20.33 -10.86 -25.20
N THR A 200 20.43 -11.86 -26.07
CA THR A 200 20.24 -13.25 -25.69
C THR A 200 21.44 -14.10 -26.09
N TYR A 201 21.77 -15.03 -25.19
CA TYR A 201 22.80 -16.05 -25.37
C TYR A 201 22.18 -17.44 -25.24
N LYS A 202 22.53 -18.34 -26.14
CA LYS A 202 22.11 -19.74 -26.05
C LYS A 202 23.20 -20.54 -25.31
N ALA A 203 22.81 -21.25 -24.26
CA ALA A 203 23.74 -22.00 -23.44
C ALA A 203 24.45 -23.06 -24.27
N GLY A 204 25.81 -22.96 -24.34
CA GLY A 204 26.66 -23.83 -25.13
C GLY A 204 27.16 -23.21 -26.44
N ASP A 205 26.63 -22.06 -26.84
CA ASP A 205 27.23 -21.32 -27.96
C ASP A 205 28.63 -20.77 -27.58
N PRO A 206 29.48 -20.45 -28.56
CA PRO A 206 30.72 -19.76 -28.29
C PRO A 206 30.49 -18.46 -27.50
N VAL A 207 31.41 -18.12 -26.62
CA VAL A 207 31.36 -16.86 -25.85
C VAL A 207 31.34 -15.66 -26.80
N ASN A 208 30.77 -14.56 -26.40
CA ASN A 208 30.51 -13.36 -27.21
C ASN A 208 29.66 -13.60 -28.49
N THR A 209 28.95 -14.70 -28.57
CA THR A 209 28.01 -14.96 -29.66
C THR A 209 26.58 -14.64 -29.19
N PHE A 210 26.08 -13.43 -29.49
CA PHE A 210 24.81 -12.94 -28.99
C PHE A 210 23.88 -12.61 -30.13
N THR A 211 22.57 -12.68 -29.84
CA THR A 211 21.54 -12.07 -30.68
C THR A 211 21.01 -10.84 -29.96
N GLN A 212 21.09 -9.68 -30.59
CA GLN A 212 20.44 -8.47 -30.08
C GLN A 212 18.93 -8.60 -30.22
N VAL A 213 18.21 -8.46 -29.11
CA VAL A 213 16.75 -8.58 -29.06
C VAL A 213 16.09 -7.24 -29.38
N THR A 214 16.53 -6.18 -28.73
CA THR A 214 16.01 -4.82 -28.95
C THR A 214 17.01 -3.97 -29.72
N GLU A 215 16.48 -3.07 -30.55
CA GLU A 215 17.28 -2.10 -31.32
C GLU A 215 16.59 -0.74 -31.18
N THR A 216 16.97 0.00 -30.11
CA THR A 216 16.42 1.32 -29.84
C THR A 216 17.49 2.39 -30.09
N THR A 217 17.05 3.61 -30.38
CA THR A 217 17.97 4.72 -30.56
C THR A 217 17.97 5.58 -29.29
N GLY A 218 19.14 5.79 -28.69
CA GLY A 218 19.32 6.76 -27.62
C GLY A 218 18.87 8.15 -28.08
N SER A 219 18.23 8.93 -27.22
CA SER A 219 17.91 10.32 -27.53
C SER A 219 19.15 11.19 -27.28
N PRO A 220 19.82 11.71 -28.31
CA PRO A 220 20.99 12.57 -28.10
C PRO A 220 20.67 13.95 -27.55
N ALA A 221 19.40 14.27 -27.36
CA ALA A 221 18.94 15.63 -27.11
C ALA A 221 18.84 16.04 -25.63
N VAL A 222 19.07 15.12 -24.65
CA VAL A 222 18.96 15.46 -23.22
C VAL A 222 20.14 14.85 -22.46
N PRO A 223 21.21 15.59 -22.20
CA PRO A 223 22.44 15.06 -21.58
C PRO A 223 22.30 14.51 -20.16
N ASN A 224 21.18 14.64 -19.51
CA ASN A 224 20.90 14.16 -18.15
C ASN A 224 19.54 13.49 -17.99
N ASN A 225 18.85 13.17 -19.06
CA ASN A 225 17.66 12.38 -18.97
C ASN A 225 18.06 10.90 -19.04
N ASN A 226 18.01 10.22 -17.89
CA ASN A 226 18.05 8.75 -17.78
C ASN A 226 16.77 8.17 -18.43
N VAL A 227 16.51 8.48 -19.69
CA VAL A 227 15.53 7.75 -20.50
C VAL A 227 16.18 6.43 -20.84
N VAL A 228 16.04 5.49 -19.93
CA VAL A 228 16.44 4.12 -20.17
C VAL A 228 15.48 3.61 -21.24
N ASN A 229 15.94 3.54 -22.46
CA ASN A 229 15.12 3.12 -23.59
C ASN A 229 14.60 1.69 -23.44
N VAL A 230 15.33 0.84 -22.73
CA VAL A 230 14.97 -0.54 -22.40
C VAL A 230 15.37 -0.84 -20.95
N LEU A 231 14.47 -1.42 -20.19
CA LEU A 231 14.72 -1.93 -18.83
C LEU A 231 14.35 -3.40 -18.74
N LEU A 232 15.28 -4.19 -18.28
CA LEU A 232 15.05 -5.56 -17.86
C LEU A 232 14.93 -5.56 -16.33
N ALA A 233 13.71 -5.70 -15.83
CA ALA A 233 13.44 -5.60 -14.41
C ALA A 233 14.05 -6.74 -13.60
N PHE A 234 14.29 -6.53 -12.30
CA PHE A 234 14.73 -7.56 -11.34
C PHE A 234 13.59 -8.53 -10.97
N THR A 235 12.81 -8.95 -11.96
CA THR A 235 11.66 -9.83 -11.81
C THR A 235 11.94 -11.16 -12.51
N HIS A 236 10.92 -11.89 -12.87
CA HIS A 236 11.02 -13.08 -13.70
C HIS A 236 10.62 -12.72 -15.15
N PRO A 237 11.55 -12.17 -15.97
CA PRO A 237 11.22 -11.61 -17.27
C PRO A 237 11.09 -12.65 -18.39
N LEU A 238 11.57 -13.88 -18.20
CA LEU A 238 11.71 -14.89 -19.24
C LEU A 238 10.90 -16.15 -18.90
N SER A 239 10.12 -16.67 -19.85
CA SER A 239 9.40 -17.93 -19.69
C SER A 239 10.37 -19.12 -19.53
N SER A 240 9.90 -20.23 -18.91
CA SER A 240 10.75 -21.38 -18.64
C SER A 240 11.34 -22.02 -19.89
N ASP A 241 10.62 -22.01 -21.00
CA ASP A 241 11.09 -22.48 -22.31
C ASP A 241 12.04 -21.49 -23.02
N GLY A 242 12.18 -20.27 -22.48
CA GLY A 242 13.01 -19.24 -23.06
C GLY A 242 12.47 -18.58 -24.33
N THR A 243 11.21 -18.82 -24.67
CA THR A 243 10.64 -18.29 -25.93
C THR A 243 9.97 -16.94 -25.78
N LYS A 244 9.59 -16.52 -24.57
CA LYS A 244 8.90 -15.26 -24.30
C LYS A 244 9.60 -14.44 -23.25
N LEU A 245 9.79 -13.17 -23.57
CA LEU A 245 10.48 -12.20 -22.73
C LEU A 245 9.60 -10.98 -22.51
N VAL A 246 9.45 -10.52 -21.28
CA VAL A 246 8.77 -9.27 -20.92
C VAL A 246 9.76 -8.24 -20.41
N PHE A 247 9.56 -6.99 -20.77
CA PHE A 247 10.44 -5.89 -20.38
C PHE A 247 9.73 -4.54 -20.54
N GLU A 248 10.37 -3.50 -20.02
CA GLU A 248 9.91 -2.11 -20.17
C GLU A 248 10.71 -1.42 -21.27
N SER A 249 10.05 -0.60 -22.08
CA SER A 249 10.74 0.24 -23.06
C SER A 249 9.98 1.52 -23.36
N ALA A 250 10.73 2.59 -23.62
CA ALA A 250 10.23 3.81 -24.25
C ALA A 250 10.43 3.81 -25.78
N GLY A 251 11.03 2.75 -26.33
CA GLY A 251 11.21 2.59 -27.77
C GLY A 251 9.90 2.21 -28.46
N ASP A 252 9.76 2.61 -29.73
CA ASP A 252 8.63 2.19 -30.56
C ASP A 252 8.94 0.87 -31.28
N LEU A 253 8.98 -0.22 -30.50
CA LEU A 253 9.38 -1.55 -30.98
C LEU A 253 8.25 -2.27 -31.78
N ALA A 254 7.01 -1.86 -31.58
CA ALA A 254 5.84 -2.47 -32.21
C ALA A 254 5.08 -1.51 -33.17
N GLY A 255 5.62 -0.31 -33.42
CA GLY A 255 4.99 0.69 -34.30
C GLY A 255 3.76 1.37 -33.67
N LYS A 256 3.65 1.38 -32.32
CA LYS A 256 2.50 1.94 -31.59
C LYS A 256 2.88 2.92 -30.48
N ASN A 257 4.13 2.92 -30.03
CA ASN A 257 4.62 3.81 -28.98
C ASN A 257 5.24 5.08 -29.58
N THR A 258 4.42 5.85 -30.31
CA THR A 258 4.87 7.08 -30.98
C THR A 258 5.20 8.20 -29.98
N GLU A 259 4.58 8.18 -28.83
CA GLU A 259 4.77 9.10 -27.71
C GLU A 259 6.07 8.83 -26.94
N LYS A 260 6.70 7.68 -27.17
CA LYS A 260 7.92 7.22 -26.50
C LYS A 260 7.79 7.21 -24.98
N LEU A 261 6.64 6.79 -24.49
CA LEU A 261 6.38 6.57 -23.07
C LEU A 261 6.84 5.19 -22.66
N ARG A 262 7.05 4.99 -21.37
CA ARG A 262 7.50 3.69 -20.85
C ARG A 262 6.33 2.70 -20.84
N GLU A 263 6.42 1.70 -21.72
CA GLU A 263 5.41 0.68 -21.92
C GLU A 263 5.95 -0.71 -21.59
N ILE A 264 5.05 -1.64 -21.29
CA ILE A 264 5.37 -3.06 -21.15
C ILE A 264 5.30 -3.72 -22.53
N PHE A 265 6.36 -4.42 -22.88
CA PHE A 265 6.48 -5.18 -24.11
C PHE A 265 6.65 -6.68 -23.82
N LEU A 266 6.09 -7.48 -24.71
CA LEU A 266 6.34 -8.91 -24.85
C LEU A 266 7.13 -9.16 -26.14
N ALA A 267 8.32 -9.77 -26.04
CA ALA A 267 9.04 -10.30 -27.17
C ALA A 267 8.81 -11.79 -27.31
N ASP A 268 8.50 -12.26 -28.51
CA ASP A 268 8.56 -13.67 -28.91
C ASP A 268 9.93 -13.96 -29.52
N LEU A 269 10.69 -14.83 -28.86
CA LEU A 269 12.04 -15.23 -29.21
C LEU A 269 12.10 -16.61 -29.88
N SER A 270 10.97 -17.20 -30.26
CA SER A 270 10.92 -18.52 -30.89
C SER A 270 11.37 -18.52 -32.33
N GLY A 271 11.23 -17.38 -33.01
CA GLY A 271 11.65 -17.19 -34.41
C GLY A 271 13.13 -16.83 -34.58
N ALA A 272 13.56 -16.74 -35.85
CA ALA A 272 14.92 -16.28 -36.19
C ALA A 272 15.18 -14.80 -35.87
N LYS A 273 14.11 -14.01 -35.76
CA LYS A 273 14.13 -12.61 -35.30
C LYS A 273 13.07 -12.44 -34.23
N PRO A 274 13.33 -11.63 -33.21
CA PRO A 274 12.31 -11.27 -32.22
C PRO A 274 11.12 -10.55 -32.86
N THR A 275 9.90 -10.84 -32.36
CA THR A 275 8.70 -10.05 -32.69
C THR A 275 8.14 -9.45 -31.40
N PHE A 276 7.58 -8.23 -31.50
CA PHE A 276 7.19 -7.48 -30.33
C PHE A 276 5.68 -7.26 -30.29
N THR A 277 5.11 -7.38 -29.10
CA THR A 277 3.74 -6.97 -28.79
C THR A 277 3.81 -5.94 -27.68
N GLN A 278 3.28 -4.75 -27.90
CA GLN A 278 3.08 -3.75 -26.86
C GLN A 278 1.86 -4.15 -26.05
N ILE A 279 2.03 -4.28 -24.72
CA ILE A 279 1.00 -4.74 -23.79
C ILE A 279 0.21 -3.57 -23.23
N THR A 280 0.90 -2.51 -22.81
CA THR A 280 0.28 -1.27 -22.31
C THR A 280 0.37 -0.19 -23.37
N ASP A 281 -0.59 0.74 -23.37
CA ASP A 281 -0.68 1.82 -24.34
C ASP A 281 -1.09 3.11 -23.64
N GLN A 282 -0.09 3.84 -23.18
CA GLN A 282 -0.24 5.09 -22.44
C GLN A 282 -0.06 6.26 -23.41
N THR A 283 -1.08 7.09 -23.57
CA THR A 283 -1.06 8.21 -24.51
C THR A 283 -0.68 9.56 -23.88
N THR A 284 -0.72 9.66 -22.57
CA THR A 284 -0.41 10.88 -21.81
C THR A 284 0.30 10.55 -20.51
N VAL A 285 1.22 11.41 -20.08
CA VAL A 285 1.94 11.30 -18.79
C VAL A 285 1.67 12.54 -17.98
N ASP A 286 1.24 12.37 -16.74
CA ASP A 286 1.42 13.39 -15.71
C ASP A 286 2.84 13.23 -15.13
N VAL A 287 3.78 13.98 -15.69
CA VAL A 287 5.20 13.92 -15.27
C VAL A 287 5.39 14.26 -13.79
N THR A 288 4.41 14.93 -13.17
CA THR A 288 4.47 15.26 -11.74
C THR A 288 4.17 14.06 -10.85
N LYS A 289 3.56 12.99 -11.41
CA LYS A 289 3.14 11.80 -10.68
C LYS A 289 4.00 10.57 -10.94
N ASN A 290 5.02 10.66 -11.82
CA ASN A 290 5.83 9.51 -12.23
C ASN A 290 4.94 8.33 -12.72
N ASP A 291 3.97 8.63 -13.57
CA ASP A 291 2.93 7.71 -14.03
C ASP A 291 3.49 6.80 -15.12
N PHE A 292 4.02 5.63 -14.75
CA PHE A 292 4.58 4.68 -15.70
C PHE A 292 4.10 3.26 -15.41
N ASN A 293 4.37 2.37 -16.36
CA ASN A 293 4.21 0.93 -16.23
C ASN A 293 5.53 0.32 -15.78
N TYR A 294 5.50 -0.55 -14.74
CA TYR A 294 6.72 -1.03 -14.08
C TYR A 294 6.71 -2.53 -13.79
N PHE A 295 7.93 -3.08 -13.69
CA PHE A 295 8.22 -4.38 -13.12
C PHE A 295 7.44 -5.54 -13.73
N PRO A 296 7.47 -5.73 -15.07
CA PRO A 296 6.81 -6.85 -15.68
C PRO A 296 7.47 -8.16 -15.27
N SER A 297 6.66 -9.19 -15.02
CA SER A 297 7.06 -10.55 -14.73
C SER A 297 6.20 -11.51 -15.55
N ILE A 298 6.79 -12.53 -16.16
CA ILE A 298 6.04 -13.56 -16.87
C ILE A 298 6.12 -14.87 -16.09
N ASN A 299 5.03 -15.65 -16.08
CA ASN A 299 5.05 -16.96 -15.43
C ASN A 299 5.82 -17.99 -16.27
N SER A 300 6.25 -19.10 -15.65
CA SER A 300 7.05 -20.14 -16.30
C SER A 300 6.39 -20.69 -17.56
N SER A 301 5.06 -20.83 -17.58
CA SER A 301 4.33 -21.31 -18.76
C SER A 301 4.24 -20.31 -19.92
N GLY A 302 4.65 -19.05 -19.73
CA GLY A 302 4.61 -18.01 -20.74
C GLY A 302 3.19 -17.58 -21.14
N LYS A 303 2.18 -17.76 -20.26
CA LYS A 303 0.78 -17.46 -20.56
C LYS A 303 0.27 -16.17 -19.91
N PHE A 304 0.86 -15.79 -18.80
CA PHE A 304 0.42 -14.65 -18.00
C PHE A 304 1.58 -13.72 -17.65
N ILE A 305 1.30 -12.43 -17.69
CA ILE A 305 2.23 -11.37 -17.28
C ILE A 305 1.62 -10.65 -16.07
N THR A 306 2.40 -10.34 -15.05
CA THR A 306 2.07 -9.35 -14.04
C THR A 306 2.93 -8.11 -14.21
N PHE A 307 2.41 -6.98 -13.85
CA PHE A 307 3.12 -5.70 -13.83
C PHE A 307 2.34 -4.70 -12.96
N THR A 308 2.95 -3.57 -12.70
CA THR A 308 2.36 -2.45 -11.98
C THR A 308 2.05 -1.33 -12.96
N SER A 309 0.87 -0.73 -12.85
CA SER A 309 0.45 0.38 -13.70
C SER A 309 -0.50 1.33 -12.96
N VAL A 310 -0.51 2.58 -13.40
CA VAL A 310 -1.49 3.60 -13.00
C VAL A 310 -2.66 3.70 -13.98
N LEU A 311 -2.59 2.98 -15.10
CA LEU A 311 -3.60 3.03 -16.15
C LEU A 311 -4.87 2.27 -15.74
N ASN A 312 -6.01 2.71 -16.24
CA ASN A 312 -7.24 1.96 -16.18
C ASN A 312 -7.30 0.97 -17.35
N LEU A 313 -6.70 -0.20 -17.19
CA LEU A 313 -6.49 -1.21 -18.23
C LEU A 313 -7.62 -2.22 -18.38
N THR A 314 -8.55 -2.28 -17.43
CA THR A 314 -9.68 -3.19 -17.50
C THR A 314 -10.73 -2.65 -18.47
N PRO A 315 -11.21 -3.45 -19.45
CA PRO A 315 -12.16 -2.95 -20.43
C PRO A 315 -13.51 -2.62 -19.77
N ALA A 316 -14.16 -1.59 -20.33
CA ALA A 316 -15.52 -1.23 -19.98
C ALA A 316 -16.45 -2.45 -20.12
N THR A 317 -17.30 -2.68 -19.12
CA THR A 317 -18.42 -3.60 -19.28
C THR A 317 -19.39 -3.08 -20.35
N THR A 318 -20.31 -3.90 -20.86
CA THR A 318 -21.30 -3.55 -21.90
C THR A 318 -22.18 -2.33 -21.54
N SER A 319 -22.13 -1.82 -20.32
CA SER A 319 -22.77 -0.57 -19.88
C SER A 319 -21.88 0.68 -20.01
N GLY A 320 -20.69 0.57 -20.60
CA GLY A 320 -19.93 1.71 -21.08
C GLY A 320 -18.89 2.30 -20.14
N VAL A 321 -18.78 1.87 -18.89
CA VAL A 321 -17.77 2.42 -17.98
C VAL A 321 -17.21 1.31 -17.09
N SER A 322 -16.04 0.77 -17.43
CA SER A 322 -15.20 0.14 -16.42
C SER A 322 -14.23 1.19 -15.90
N THR A 323 -14.25 1.40 -14.63
CA THR A 323 -13.43 2.40 -13.95
C THR A 323 -12.71 1.76 -12.78
N ASP A 324 -12.21 0.54 -12.98
CA ASP A 324 -11.60 -0.22 -11.88
C ASP A 324 -10.35 0.47 -11.30
N ASN A 325 -9.65 1.31 -12.08
CA ASN A 325 -8.57 2.19 -11.63
C ASN A 325 -8.82 3.66 -12.05
N ALA A 326 -9.98 4.20 -11.66
CA ALA A 326 -10.40 5.53 -12.07
C ALA A 326 -9.63 6.67 -11.38
N ASP A 327 -8.96 6.38 -10.28
CA ASP A 327 -8.13 7.34 -9.52
C ASP A 327 -6.67 7.37 -9.98
N ASN A 328 -6.32 6.53 -10.95
CA ASN A 328 -4.96 6.35 -11.43
C ASN A 328 -3.96 6.02 -10.30
N SER A 329 -4.43 5.33 -9.25
CA SER A 329 -3.55 4.75 -8.24
C SER A 329 -2.68 3.67 -8.87
N ARG A 330 -1.54 3.39 -8.22
CA ARG A 330 -0.64 2.35 -8.71
C ARG A 330 -1.15 0.99 -8.26
N GLU A 331 -1.52 0.13 -9.25
CA GLU A 331 -2.15 -1.16 -9.02
C GLU A 331 -1.36 -2.29 -9.69
N VAL A 332 -1.47 -3.48 -9.13
CA VAL A 332 -0.95 -4.72 -9.73
C VAL A 332 -1.97 -5.25 -10.71
N PHE A 333 -1.53 -5.52 -11.94
CA PHE A 333 -2.32 -6.11 -13.01
C PHE A 333 -1.77 -7.48 -13.42
N ARG A 334 -2.67 -8.33 -13.89
CA ARG A 334 -2.34 -9.55 -14.63
C ARG A 334 -2.87 -9.42 -16.05
N TYR A 335 -2.04 -9.75 -17.04
CA TYR A 335 -2.40 -9.85 -18.43
C TYR A 335 -2.39 -11.30 -18.89
N ASP A 336 -3.47 -11.74 -19.54
CA ASP A 336 -3.59 -13.06 -20.17
C ASP A 336 -3.16 -12.92 -21.63
N ILE A 337 -2.01 -13.49 -21.99
CA ILE A 337 -1.42 -13.39 -23.32
C ILE A 337 -2.32 -14.05 -24.38
N THR A 338 -2.93 -15.18 -24.04
CA THR A 338 -3.76 -15.95 -24.98
C THR A 338 -5.05 -15.21 -25.34
N ASN A 339 -5.68 -14.60 -24.35
CA ASN A 339 -6.98 -13.95 -24.50
C ASN A 339 -6.86 -12.42 -24.67
N SER A 340 -5.66 -11.85 -24.58
CA SER A 340 -5.39 -10.41 -24.62
C SER A 340 -6.25 -9.62 -23.62
N LYS A 341 -6.35 -10.12 -22.36
CA LYS A 341 -7.21 -9.53 -21.34
C LYS A 341 -6.42 -9.13 -20.09
N PHE A 342 -6.69 -7.92 -19.64
CA PHE A 342 -6.21 -7.44 -18.34
C PHE A 342 -7.15 -7.85 -17.22
N ARG A 343 -6.56 -8.01 -16.04
CA ARG A 343 -7.25 -8.15 -14.78
C ARG A 343 -6.51 -7.38 -13.69
N GLN A 344 -7.18 -6.46 -13.04
CA GLN A 344 -6.66 -5.78 -11.87
C GLN A 344 -6.66 -6.73 -10.67
N ILE A 345 -5.59 -6.76 -9.92
CA ILE A 345 -5.37 -7.64 -8.76
C ILE A 345 -5.54 -6.89 -7.45
N THR A 346 -4.97 -5.69 -7.37
CA THR A 346 -5.11 -4.80 -6.21
C THR A 346 -6.13 -3.71 -6.51
N PHE A 347 -6.81 -3.24 -5.48
CA PHE A 347 -7.78 -2.16 -5.56
C PHE A 347 -7.54 -1.24 -4.38
N THR A 348 -6.84 -0.15 -4.61
CA THR A 348 -6.45 0.81 -3.58
C THR A 348 -6.86 2.22 -3.96
N GLY A 349 -6.77 3.16 -3.05
CA GLY A 349 -6.94 4.58 -3.34
C GLY A 349 -5.58 5.26 -3.50
N PRO A 350 -5.57 6.53 -3.92
CA PRO A 350 -4.34 7.29 -4.05
C PRO A 350 -3.59 7.33 -2.72
N SER A 351 -2.27 7.14 -2.80
CA SER A 351 -1.41 7.21 -1.61
C SER A 351 -1.47 8.61 -0.99
N LEU A 352 -1.67 8.69 0.32
CA LEU A 352 -1.63 9.94 1.06
C LEU A 352 -0.18 10.48 1.23
N PHE A 353 0.83 9.66 0.92
CA PHE A 353 2.24 10.03 1.04
C PHE A 353 2.78 10.50 -0.31
N VAL A 354 2.63 11.80 -0.58
CA VAL A 354 3.02 12.46 -1.84
C VAL A 354 4.54 12.51 -2.08
N LEU A 355 5.39 12.15 -1.12
CA LEU A 355 6.82 12.39 -1.16
C LEU A 355 7.70 11.22 -1.55
N ASP A 356 7.22 9.98 -1.56
CA ASP A 356 8.00 8.83 -2.04
C ASP A 356 7.19 7.92 -2.96
N GLN A 357 7.11 8.32 -4.21
CA GLN A 357 6.39 7.56 -5.26
C GLN A 357 7.07 6.23 -5.63
N ARG A 358 8.21 5.90 -5.02
CA ARG A 358 8.92 4.63 -5.23
C ARG A 358 8.47 3.53 -4.28
N ALA A 359 7.75 3.86 -3.23
CA ALA A 359 7.46 2.96 -2.13
C ALA A 359 6.27 2.02 -2.38
N ASN A 360 5.37 2.34 -3.30
CA ASN A 360 4.03 1.74 -3.31
C ASN A 360 3.92 0.36 -3.95
N THR A 361 4.90 -0.08 -4.73
CA THR A 361 4.86 -1.43 -5.31
C THR A 361 6.23 -1.91 -5.65
N THR A 362 6.38 -3.18 -5.48
CA THR A 362 7.48 -3.91 -6.03
C THR A 362 6.97 -5.04 -6.92
N SER A 363 7.88 -5.75 -7.47
CA SER A 363 7.68 -6.87 -8.37
C SER A 363 6.56 -7.80 -7.93
N ALA A 364 5.68 -8.13 -8.85
CA ALA A 364 4.63 -9.11 -8.66
C ALA A 364 4.98 -10.40 -9.42
N PHE A 365 4.84 -11.55 -8.77
CA PHE A 365 5.19 -12.86 -9.31
C PHE A 365 3.96 -13.75 -9.37
N LEU A 366 3.87 -14.54 -10.44
CA LEU A 366 2.79 -15.49 -10.69
C LEU A 366 3.23 -16.91 -10.44
N ASP A 367 2.27 -17.74 -9.99
CA ASP A 367 2.39 -19.20 -10.13
C ASP A 367 2.25 -19.62 -11.60
N ASP A 368 2.60 -20.87 -11.92
CA ASP A 368 2.54 -21.40 -13.28
C ASP A 368 1.12 -21.43 -13.87
N ALA A 369 0.11 -21.60 -13.02
CA ALA A 369 -1.29 -21.58 -13.42
C ALA A 369 -1.82 -20.16 -13.65
N GLY A 370 -1.10 -19.10 -13.23
CA GLY A 370 -1.57 -17.72 -13.23
C GLY A 370 -2.73 -17.48 -12.25
N SER A 371 -2.85 -18.33 -11.23
CA SER A 371 -3.95 -18.33 -10.27
C SER A 371 -3.61 -17.68 -8.93
N ALA A 372 -2.33 -17.54 -8.62
CA ALA A 372 -1.82 -16.84 -7.44
C ALA A 372 -0.78 -15.80 -7.85
N VAL A 373 -0.86 -14.64 -7.25
CA VAL A 373 0.08 -13.52 -7.41
C VAL A 373 0.67 -13.16 -6.06
N THR A 374 1.98 -13.17 -5.93
CA THR A 374 2.70 -12.69 -4.75
C THR A 374 3.35 -11.36 -5.08
N PHE A 375 3.19 -10.36 -4.23
CA PHE A 375 3.72 -9.00 -4.44
C PHE A 375 4.00 -8.33 -3.10
N THR A 376 4.78 -7.28 -3.10
CA THR A 376 4.94 -6.40 -1.94
C THR A 376 4.16 -5.11 -2.15
N TYR A 377 3.61 -4.58 -1.06
CA TYR A 377 2.81 -3.37 -1.07
C TYR A 377 2.89 -2.64 0.27
N ASP A 378 2.83 -1.32 0.27
CA ASP A 378 2.93 -0.48 1.46
C ASP A 378 1.59 -0.01 2.03
N GLN A 379 0.49 -0.24 1.33
CA GLN A 379 -0.83 0.11 1.80
C GLN A 379 -1.49 -1.02 2.59
N ASN A 380 -2.41 -0.66 3.46
CA ASN A 380 -3.17 -1.61 4.27
C ASN A 380 -4.24 -2.31 3.43
N LEU A 381 -3.86 -3.39 2.72
CA LEU A 381 -4.80 -4.14 1.89
C LEU A 381 -5.80 -4.96 2.71
N ILE A 382 -5.35 -5.58 3.80
CA ILE A 382 -6.14 -6.57 4.57
C ILE A 382 -6.34 -6.21 6.04
N GLY A 383 -6.01 -4.98 6.44
CA GLY A 383 -6.24 -4.49 7.81
C GLY A 383 -5.11 -4.74 8.80
N THR A 384 -4.02 -5.40 8.39
CA THR A 384 -2.90 -5.78 9.29
C THR A 384 -1.67 -4.87 9.15
N ASN A 385 -1.50 -4.18 8.02
CA ASN A 385 -0.39 -3.26 7.81
C ASN A 385 -0.74 -1.86 8.34
N GLY A 386 -0.49 -1.63 9.63
CA GLY A 386 -0.75 -0.35 10.30
C GLY A 386 0.38 0.68 10.17
N SER A 387 1.56 0.28 9.69
CA SER A 387 2.78 1.09 9.75
C SER A 387 3.17 1.73 8.41
N ALA A 388 2.43 1.49 7.32
CA ALA A 388 2.77 1.91 5.96
C ALA A 388 4.19 1.45 5.52
N ILE A 389 4.68 0.34 6.07
CA ILE A 389 5.89 -0.35 5.65
C ILE A 389 5.50 -1.40 4.62
N GLN A 390 6.38 -1.69 3.66
CA GLN A 390 6.12 -2.73 2.68
C GLN A 390 5.97 -4.10 3.33
N ASP A 391 4.84 -4.75 3.05
CA ASP A 391 4.55 -6.13 3.42
C ASP A 391 4.44 -7.02 2.18
N VAL A 392 4.64 -8.32 2.36
CA VAL A 392 4.45 -9.31 1.29
C VAL A 392 3.01 -9.81 1.33
N PHE A 393 2.33 -9.72 0.20
CA PHE A 393 0.95 -10.18 0.03
C PHE A 393 0.86 -11.30 -1.00
N GLN A 394 -0.15 -12.15 -0.84
CA GLN A 394 -0.54 -13.13 -1.84
C GLN A 394 -2.02 -12.94 -2.20
N ALA A 395 -2.31 -12.80 -3.48
CA ALA A 395 -3.66 -12.72 -4.01
C ALA A 395 -3.98 -13.95 -4.88
N TYR A 396 -5.18 -14.49 -4.74
CA TYR A 396 -5.68 -15.57 -5.59
C TYR A 396 -6.57 -15.02 -6.69
N VAL A 397 -6.25 -15.33 -7.94
CA VAL A 397 -6.99 -14.90 -9.11
C VAL A 397 -8.11 -15.91 -9.40
N ARG A 398 -9.33 -15.60 -8.97
CA ARG A 398 -10.50 -16.46 -9.19
C ARG A 398 -11.29 -16.01 -10.43
N PRO A 399 -12.01 -16.90 -11.13
CA PRO A 399 -12.95 -16.51 -12.17
C PRO A 399 -13.98 -15.50 -11.64
N VAL A 400 -14.30 -14.48 -12.44
CA VAL A 400 -15.34 -13.52 -12.10
C VAL A 400 -16.68 -14.07 -12.56
N THR A 401 -17.65 -14.14 -11.66
CA THR A 401 -19.04 -14.52 -11.92
C THR A 401 -19.97 -13.45 -11.37
N SER A 402 -21.08 -13.20 -12.05
CA SER A 402 -22.11 -12.30 -11.52
C SER A 402 -22.87 -12.99 -10.40
N ALA A 403 -23.17 -12.26 -9.33
CA ALA A 403 -24.04 -12.76 -8.28
C ALA A 403 -25.46 -12.94 -8.81
N ASN A 404 -26.09 -14.02 -8.40
CA ASN A 404 -27.51 -14.24 -8.67
C ASN A 404 -28.35 -13.59 -7.56
N SER A 405 -28.22 -12.26 -7.41
CA SER A 405 -28.77 -11.49 -6.30
C SER A 405 -29.45 -10.21 -6.77
N THR A 406 -30.35 -9.66 -5.97
CA THR A 406 -30.87 -8.31 -6.16
C THR A 406 -29.75 -7.27 -6.04
N ALA A 407 -29.84 -6.19 -6.81
CA ALA A 407 -28.86 -5.10 -6.76
C ALA A 407 -28.73 -4.56 -5.31
N PRO A 408 -27.51 -4.46 -4.77
CA PRO A 408 -27.31 -3.92 -3.43
C PRO A 408 -27.70 -2.45 -3.36
N ALA A 409 -28.30 -2.04 -2.22
CA ALA A 409 -28.76 -0.70 -1.94
C ALA A 409 -27.84 0.01 -0.95
N ALA A 410 -27.34 1.18 -1.32
CA ALA A 410 -26.51 2.03 -0.50
C ALA A 410 -27.36 3.02 0.29
N ALA A 411 -27.06 3.18 1.59
CA ALA A 411 -27.72 4.14 2.47
C ALA A 411 -26.68 4.82 3.37
N ASN A 412 -26.96 6.05 3.81
CA ASN A 412 -26.18 6.68 4.87
C ASN A 412 -26.20 5.78 6.12
N ALA A 413 -25.05 5.45 6.69
CA ALA A 413 -24.95 4.47 7.78
C ALA A 413 -25.52 4.96 9.11
N ALA A 414 -25.78 6.27 9.27
CA ALA A 414 -26.33 6.84 10.48
C ALA A 414 -27.85 7.10 10.38
N SER A 415 -28.31 7.61 9.25
CA SER A 415 -29.74 7.94 9.04
C SER A 415 -30.54 6.83 8.35
N PHE A 416 -29.86 5.89 7.67
CA PHE A 416 -30.43 4.88 6.78
C PHE A 416 -31.20 5.48 5.59
N ASP A 417 -30.95 6.75 5.26
CA ASP A 417 -31.46 7.35 4.04
C ASP A 417 -30.73 6.76 2.83
N ALA A 418 -31.48 6.13 1.94
CA ALA A 418 -30.98 5.50 0.72
C ALA A 418 -31.09 6.40 -0.52
N THR A 419 -31.53 7.66 -0.39
CA THR A 419 -31.73 8.56 -1.53
C THR A 419 -30.39 9.11 -2.04
N GLN A 420 -29.44 9.36 -1.15
CA GLN A 420 -28.13 9.93 -1.46
C GLN A 420 -27.11 9.67 -0.35
N VAL A 421 -25.83 9.68 -0.72
CA VAL A 421 -24.70 9.51 0.20
C VAL A 421 -23.64 10.58 -0.07
N ALA A 422 -22.96 11.04 0.98
CA ALA A 422 -21.95 12.08 0.84
C ALA A 422 -20.55 11.49 0.58
N ARG A 423 -19.70 12.28 -0.07
CA ARG A 423 -18.27 11.97 -0.17
C ARG A 423 -17.63 11.90 1.22
N GLY A 424 -16.74 10.94 1.44
CA GLY A 424 -16.08 10.73 2.71
C GLY A 424 -17.00 10.20 3.84
N SER A 425 -18.29 9.95 3.58
CA SER A 425 -19.23 9.45 4.59
C SER A 425 -19.14 7.93 4.74
N ILE A 426 -19.62 7.44 5.88
CA ILE A 426 -19.86 6.01 6.09
C ILE A 426 -21.20 5.63 5.45
N VAL A 427 -21.15 4.59 4.62
CA VAL A 427 -22.29 4.01 3.93
C VAL A 427 -22.52 2.59 4.41
N ALA A 428 -23.77 2.23 4.65
CA ALA A 428 -24.24 0.87 4.80
C ALA A 428 -24.83 0.39 3.46
N LEU A 429 -24.24 -0.66 2.89
CA LEU A 429 -24.72 -1.31 1.66
C LEU A 429 -25.45 -2.58 2.04
N PHE A 430 -26.71 -2.70 1.67
CA PHE A 430 -27.54 -3.86 1.97
C PHE A 430 -27.77 -4.71 0.73
N GLY A 431 -27.72 -6.04 0.89
CA GLY A 431 -27.89 -6.97 -0.23
C GLY A 431 -27.86 -8.41 0.24
N THR A 432 -27.62 -9.32 -0.68
CA THR A 432 -27.49 -10.76 -0.40
C THR A 432 -26.17 -11.26 -0.97
N GLN A 433 -25.54 -12.25 -0.31
CA GLN A 433 -24.26 -12.84 -0.73
C GLN A 433 -23.10 -11.84 -0.86
N LEU A 434 -23.18 -10.72 -0.11
CA LEU A 434 -22.16 -9.68 -0.18
C LEU A 434 -20.82 -10.10 0.38
N ALA A 435 -20.79 -11.02 1.35
CA ALA A 435 -19.58 -11.60 1.92
C ALA A 435 -19.82 -13.06 2.32
N ASN A 436 -18.74 -13.83 2.48
CA ASN A 436 -18.78 -15.23 2.94
C ASN A 436 -18.62 -15.36 4.45
N ALA A 437 -18.22 -14.28 5.13
CA ALA A 437 -18.01 -14.23 6.58
C ALA A 437 -18.44 -12.89 7.14
N THR A 438 -18.66 -12.83 8.45
CA THR A 438 -18.91 -11.58 9.17
C THR A 438 -17.62 -11.13 9.83
N ILE A 439 -17.07 -10.00 9.39
CA ILE A 439 -15.75 -9.48 9.81
C ILE A 439 -15.83 -7.96 9.93
N SER A 440 -15.25 -7.43 11.00
CA SER A 440 -15.00 -5.98 11.20
C SER A 440 -13.53 -5.67 10.94
N ALA A 441 -13.25 -4.46 10.47
CA ALA A 441 -11.88 -3.97 10.36
C ALA A 441 -11.19 -3.98 11.74
N PRO A 442 -9.93 -4.43 11.83
CA PRO A 442 -9.25 -4.60 13.11
C PRO A 442 -8.77 -3.27 13.73
N SER A 443 -8.75 -2.20 12.96
CA SER A 443 -8.29 -0.88 13.40
C SER A 443 -8.91 0.26 12.59
N ALA A 444 -8.68 1.49 13.02
CA ALA A 444 -9.08 2.70 12.27
C ALA A 444 -8.30 2.89 10.94
N ASN A 445 -7.17 2.21 10.75
CA ASN A 445 -6.53 2.11 9.44
C ASN A 445 -7.28 1.09 8.57
N LEU A 446 -8.37 1.56 7.98
CA LEU A 446 -9.34 0.72 7.28
C LEU A 446 -8.73 0.07 6.02
N PRO A 447 -8.93 -1.26 5.82
CA PRO A 447 -8.46 -2.01 4.66
C PRO A 447 -9.33 -1.75 3.42
N PHE A 448 -8.75 -2.02 2.24
CA PHE A 448 -9.49 -2.10 0.98
C PHE A 448 -10.05 -3.50 0.70
N LEU A 449 -9.44 -4.53 1.30
CA LEU A 449 -9.88 -5.93 1.22
C LEU A 449 -10.18 -6.46 2.62
N LEU A 450 -11.41 -6.89 2.86
CA LEU A 450 -11.83 -7.44 4.16
C LEU A 450 -12.60 -8.75 3.94
N GLY A 451 -12.08 -9.85 4.47
CA GLY A 451 -12.72 -11.16 4.32
C GLY A 451 -12.89 -11.63 2.87
N GLY A 452 -12.03 -11.20 1.95
CA GLY A 452 -12.12 -11.49 0.52
C GLY A 452 -13.09 -10.58 -0.26
N VAL A 453 -13.57 -9.52 0.39
CA VAL A 453 -14.50 -8.54 -0.20
C VAL A 453 -13.78 -7.25 -0.52
N THR A 454 -14.00 -6.72 -1.72
CA THR A 454 -13.64 -5.34 -2.11
C THR A 454 -14.90 -4.60 -2.56
N VAL A 455 -14.91 -3.28 -2.35
CA VAL A 455 -15.97 -2.39 -2.82
C VAL A 455 -15.37 -1.27 -3.63
N THR A 456 -15.94 -0.98 -4.80
CA THR A 456 -15.60 0.22 -5.58
C THR A 456 -16.84 1.10 -5.76
N VAL A 457 -16.64 2.42 -5.73
CA VAL A 457 -17.66 3.44 -5.99
C VAL A 457 -17.19 4.25 -7.19
N ASN A 458 -17.88 4.15 -8.31
CA ASN A 458 -17.46 4.70 -9.60
C ASN A 458 -16.02 4.27 -9.98
N GLY A 459 -15.67 3.00 -9.69
CA GLY A 459 -14.33 2.44 -9.91
C GLY A 459 -13.29 2.80 -8.87
N LEU A 460 -13.56 3.75 -7.96
CA LEU A 460 -12.65 4.12 -6.89
C LEU A 460 -12.78 3.14 -5.73
N ALA A 461 -11.66 2.61 -5.25
CA ALA A 461 -11.64 1.68 -4.13
C ALA A 461 -12.14 2.34 -2.84
N ALA A 462 -13.02 1.66 -2.11
CA ALA A 462 -13.58 2.11 -0.85
C ALA A 462 -12.93 1.36 0.33
N ARG A 463 -12.64 2.08 1.40
CA ARG A 463 -12.13 1.50 2.65
C ARG A 463 -13.25 0.84 3.44
N LEU A 464 -13.03 -0.40 3.89
CA LEU A 464 -14.05 -1.25 4.50
C LEU A 464 -14.00 -1.19 6.02
N ILE A 465 -15.17 -1.04 6.64
CA ILE A 465 -15.35 -1.05 8.10
C ILE A 465 -15.87 -2.41 8.56
N PHE A 466 -16.85 -2.96 7.82
CA PHE A 466 -17.56 -4.18 8.19
C PHE A 466 -18.07 -4.89 6.96
N VAL A 467 -18.02 -6.21 6.96
CA VAL A 467 -18.60 -7.06 5.91
C VAL A 467 -19.39 -8.21 6.53
N SER A 468 -20.52 -8.54 5.91
CA SER A 468 -21.34 -9.72 6.20
C SER A 468 -22.10 -10.13 4.95
N ALA A 469 -22.77 -11.27 4.98
CA ALA A 469 -23.58 -11.75 3.84
C ALA A 469 -24.72 -10.77 3.45
N GLY A 470 -25.21 -9.97 4.40
CA GLY A 470 -26.34 -9.07 4.19
C GLY A 470 -25.99 -7.58 4.19
N GLN A 471 -24.80 -7.21 4.67
CA GLN A 471 -24.43 -5.81 4.85
C GLN A 471 -22.93 -5.60 4.73
N ILE A 472 -22.53 -4.51 4.08
CA ILE A 472 -21.17 -3.99 4.07
C ILE A 472 -21.22 -2.52 4.52
N ASN A 473 -20.33 -2.14 5.48
CA ASN A 473 -20.11 -0.74 5.82
C ASN A 473 -18.73 -0.30 5.27
N PHE A 474 -18.75 0.81 4.54
CA PHE A 474 -17.54 1.35 3.92
C PHE A 474 -17.54 2.88 3.92
N VAL A 475 -16.38 3.49 3.66
CA VAL A 475 -16.23 4.94 3.51
C VAL A 475 -16.23 5.28 2.03
N VAL A 476 -17.11 6.20 1.62
CA VAL A 476 -17.13 6.69 0.23
C VAL A 476 -15.85 7.45 -0.07
N PRO A 477 -15.15 7.18 -1.18
CA PRO A 477 -13.93 7.93 -1.54
C PRO A 477 -14.18 9.43 -1.63
N GLU A 478 -13.28 10.24 -1.06
CA GLU A 478 -13.44 11.71 -1.02
C GLU A 478 -13.25 12.39 -2.38
N ILE A 479 -12.45 11.77 -3.25
CA ILE A 479 -12.11 12.29 -4.59
C ILE A 479 -13.23 12.08 -5.62
N ILE A 480 -14.29 11.35 -5.29
CA ILE A 480 -15.38 11.09 -6.21
C ILE A 480 -16.13 12.38 -6.57
N ALA A 481 -16.52 12.53 -7.83
CA ALA A 481 -17.31 13.66 -8.27
C ALA A 481 -18.74 13.62 -7.65
N ASN A 482 -19.30 14.77 -7.32
CA ASN A 482 -20.65 14.89 -6.80
C ASN A 482 -21.68 15.16 -7.91
N GLY A 483 -22.93 14.86 -7.62
CA GLY A 483 -24.09 15.15 -8.47
C GLY A 483 -24.62 13.97 -9.25
N ASP A 484 -23.79 12.95 -9.51
CA ASP A 484 -24.13 11.81 -10.36
C ASP A 484 -24.58 10.59 -9.55
N THR A 485 -25.42 9.77 -10.20
CA THR A 485 -25.68 8.41 -9.73
C THR A 485 -24.64 7.49 -10.31
N VAL A 486 -23.80 6.94 -9.45
CA VAL A 486 -22.66 6.12 -9.81
C VAL A 486 -22.87 4.65 -9.46
N GLU A 487 -22.07 3.79 -10.09
CA GLU A 487 -22.02 2.37 -9.78
C GLU A 487 -21.33 2.13 -8.43
N VAL A 488 -21.90 1.24 -7.62
CA VAL A 488 -21.27 0.64 -6.43
C VAL A 488 -21.12 -0.86 -6.72
N ARG A 489 -19.88 -1.31 -6.86
CA ARG A 489 -19.56 -2.71 -7.15
C ARG A 489 -18.96 -3.39 -5.94
N VAL A 490 -19.49 -4.55 -5.61
CA VAL A 490 -18.94 -5.47 -4.61
C VAL A 490 -18.33 -6.65 -5.32
N ASN A 491 -17.12 -7.02 -4.95
CA ASN A 491 -16.50 -8.26 -5.39
C ASN A 491 -16.24 -9.13 -4.15
N ASN A 492 -16.99 -10.22 -4.01
CA ASN A 492 -16.83 -11.21 -2.95
C ASN A 492 -16.11 -12.44 -3.51
N ASN A 493 -14.77 -12.49 -3.41
CA ASN A 493 -13.97 -13.61 -3.89
C ASN A 493 -14.26 -14.01 -5.35
N GLY A 494 -14.51 -13.04 -6.24
CA GLY A 494 -14.85 -13.26 -7.65
C GLY A 494 -16.34 -13.24 -7.97
N ILE A 495 -17.23 -13.26 -6.97
CA ILE A 495 -18.67 -13.07 -7.16
C ILE A 495 -18.96 -11.57 -7.12
N GLN A 496 -19.45 -11.01 -8.21
CA GLN A 496 -19.72 -9.57 -8.32
C GLN A 496 -21.22 -9.26 -8.18
N SER A 497 -21.50 -8.25 -7.37
CA SER A 497 -22.81 -7.60 -7.23
C SER A 497 -22.68 -6.12 -7.54
N THR A 498 -23.65 -5.55 -8.25
CA THR A 498 -23.60 -4.14 -8.67
C THR A 498 -24.86 -3.41 -8.23
N GLY A 499 -24.69 -2.32 -7.51
CA GLY A 499 -25.73 -1.38 -7.11
C GLY A 499 -25.45 0.03 -7.63
N LYS A 500 -26.24 0.99 -7.16
CA LYS A 500 -26.08 2.41 -7.50
C LYS A 500 -26.19 3.28 -6.25
N ALA A 501 -25.48 4.42 -6.24
CA ALA A 501 -25.60 5.45 -5.22
C ALA A 501 -25.55 6.85 -5.87
N LYS A 502 -26.37 7.78 -5.39
CA LYS A 502 -26.28 9.18 -5.75
C LYS A 502 -25.27 9.87 -4.84
N ILE A 503 -24.23 10.44 -5.40
CA ILE A 503 -23.16 11.11 -4.65
C ILE A 503 -23.46 12.60 -4.52
N VAL A 504 -23.35 13.11 -3.30
CA VAL A 504 -23.57 14.53 -2.97
C VAL A 504 -22.47 15.06 -2.05
N ASN A 505 -22.40 16.38 -1.88
CA ASN A 505 -21.48 17.00 -0.92
C ASN A 505 -21.95 16.83 0.54
N ALA A 506 -23.26 16.84 0.76
CA ALA A 506 -23.85 16.72 2.08
C ALA A 506 -25.06 15.76 2.07
N ALA A 507 -25.02 14.80 2.96
CA ALA A 507 -26.12 13.92 3.32
C ALA A 507 -25.99 13.62 4.83
N PRO A 508 -26.35 14.56 5.71
CA PRO A 508 -26.07 14.43 7.14
C PRO A 508 -26.87 13.30 7.77
N GLY A 509 -26.22 12.54 8.63
CA GLY A 509 -26.85 11.52 9.47
C GLY A 509 -26.22 11.50 10.85
N VAL A 510 -27.02 11.56 11.91
CA VAL A 510 -26.58 11.47 13.31
C VAL A 510 -26.68 10.00 13.73
N PHE A 511 -25.57 9.45 14.25
CA PHE A 511 -25.60 8.11 14.84
C PHE A 511 -26.45 8.09 16.11
N THR A 512 -27.13 6.98 16.33
CA THR A 512 -27.95 6.75 17.53
C THR A 512 -27.35 5.59 18.34
N ILE A 513 -27.62 5.58 19.66
CA ILE A 513 -27.13 4.54 20.57
C ILE A 513 -27.62 3.14 20.15
N THR A 514 -28.83 3.07 19.59
CA THR A 514 -29.42 1.82 19.09
C THR A 514 -28.87 1.39 17.74
N GLY A 515 -28.20 2.29 17.01
CA GLY A 515 -27.64 2.02 15.69
C GLY A 515 -28.68 1.85 14.57
N ASP A 516 -29.93 2.27 14.80
CA ASP A 516 -31.05 2.18 13.84
C ASP A 516 -31.49 3.53 13.25
N GLY A 517 -30.72 4.58 13.54
CA GLY A 517 -31.02 5.95 13.12
C GLY A 517 -32.18 6.62 13.89
N LYS A 518 -32.64 6.05 14.99
CA LYS A 518 -33.77 6.53 15.79
C LYS A 518 -33.41 6.62 17.27
N GLY A 519 -34.16 7.47 18.02
CA GLY A 519 -34.00 7.60 19.46
C GLY A 519 -32.77 8.42 19.89
N LYS A 520 -32.07 8.02 20.93
CA LYS A 520 -31.02 8.82 21.55
C LYS A 520 -29.77 8.90 20.65
N ALA A 521 -29.30 10.14 20.45
CA ALA A 521 -28.07 10.40 19.70
C ALA A 521 -26.83 9.75 20.35
N ALA A 522 -25.92 9.27 19.55
CA ALA A 522 -24.56 8.96 19.99
C ALA A 522 -23.85 10.31 20.23
N ALA A 523 -23.80 10.70 21.49
CA ALA A 523 -23.34 12.02 21.91
C ALA A 523 -22.51 11.94 23.18
N GLN A 524 -21.69 12.95 23.38
CA GLN A 524 -20.93 13.19 24.61
C GLN A 524 -21.14 14.62 25.09
N CYS A 525 -21.01 14.82 26.39
CA CYS A 525 -21.10 16.11 27.03
C CYS A 525 -19.72 16.52 27.53
N GLY A 526 -19.21 17.65 27.09
CA GLY A 526 -17.98 18.26 27.58
C GLY A 526 -18.30 19.31 28.62
N GLN A 527 -17.66 19.24 29.78
CA GLN A 527 -17.76 20.27 30.83
C GLN A 527 -16.38 20.89 31.08
N VAL A 528 -16.31 22.20 30.99
CA VAL A 528 -15.08 22.92 31.37
C VAL A 528 -15.19 23.24 32.87
N SER A 529 -14.14 22.93 33.64
CA SER A 529 -14.11 23.26 35.07
C SER A 529 -14.14 24.78 35.29
N PRO A 530 -14.64 25.25 36.46
CA PRO A 530 -14.73 26.68 36.76
C PRO A 530 -13.42 27.45 36.63
N ASP A 531 -12.30 26.79 36.86
CA ASP A 531 -10.93 27.35 36.74
C ASP A 531 -10.38 27.28 35.30
N GLY A 532 -11.12 26.66 34.35
CA GLY A 532 -10.70 26.50 32.97
C GLY A 532 -9.56 25.50 32.76
N LEU A 533 -9.10 24.80 33.79
CA LEU A 533 -7.90 23.94 33.76
C LEU A 533 -8.20 22.47 33.47
N SER A 534 -9.47 22.04 33.63
CA SER A 534 -9.86 20.65 33.36
C SER A 534 -11.10 20.59 32.47
N PHE A 535 -11.14 19.50 31.67
CA PHE A 535 -12.25 19.18 30.78
C PHE A 535 -12.76 17.77 31.12
N LEU A 536 -14.01 17.69 31.53
CA LEU A 536 -14.66 16.43 31.86
C LEU A 536 -15.58 16.00 30.74
N VAL A 537 -15.47 14.77 30.30
CA VAL A 537 -16.37 14.17 29.30
C VAL A 537 -17.34 13.23 30.01
N THR A 538 -18.62 13.41 29.77
CA THR A 538 -19.71 12.57 30.31
C THR A 538 -20.68 12.15 29.21
N ASN A 539 -21.56 11.23 29.50
CA ASN A 539 -22.68 10.87 28.60
C ASN A 539 -23.91 11.71 28.91
N PRO A 540 -24.86 11.89 27.97
CA PRO A 540 -26.15 12.52 28.25
C PRO A 540 -26.90 11.83 29.40
N PRO A 541 -27.61 12.57 30.26
CA PRO A 541 -28.01 13.97 30.09
C PRO A 541 -26.87 14.96 30.27
N CYS A 542 -26.78 15.95 29.35
CA CYS A 542 -25.73 16.96 29.40
C CYS A 542 -26.11 18.07 30.40
N ALA A 543 -25.18 18.37 31.32
CA ALA A 543 -25.37 19.55 32.17
C ALA A 543 -25.23 20.83 31.34
N VAL A 544 -26.12 21.76 31.55
CA VAL A 544 -26.05 23.08 30.89
C VAL A 544 -25.35 24.05 31.81
N GLY A 545 -24.33 24.75 31.30
CA GLY A 545 -23.50 25.70 32.05
C GLY A 545 -24.24 26.96 32.43
N ASN A 546 -23.66 27.74 33.36
CA ASN A 546 -24.03 29.12 33.62
C ASN A 546 -23.28 30.08 32.65
N ASP A 547 -23.54 31.39 32.76
CA ASP A 547 -22.97 32.40 31.87
C ASP A 547 -21.42 32.49 31.91
N SER A 548 -20.78 31.82 32.88
CA SER A 548 -19.33 31.75 33.04
C SER A 548 -18.71 30.37 32.70
N GLN A 549 -19.49 29.39 32.30
CA GLN A 549 -18.99 28.04 31.97
C GLN A 549 -19.54 27.55 30.63
N PHE A 550 -18.61 27.09 29.81
CA PHE A 550 -18.96 26.57 28.49
C PHE A 550 -19.12 25.04 28.55
N ASN A 551 -20.34 24.55 28.43
CA ASN A 551 -20.61 23.14 28.24
C ASN A 551 -20.86 22.85 26.78
N ILE A 552 -20.35 21.75 26.30
CA ILE A 552 -20.35 21.36 24.90
C ILE A 552 -21.11 20.05 24.73
N LEU A 553 -22.05 20.02 23.81
CA LEU A 553 -22.60 18.80 23.25
C LEU A 553 -21.78 18.40 22.04
N THR A 554 -21.18 17.22 22.08
CA THR A 554 -20.52 16.60 20.94
C THR A 554 -21.44 15.56 20.34
N LEU A 555 -21.78 15.73 19.05
CA LEU A 555 -22.57 14.77 18.28
C LEU A 555 -21.66 14.04 17.30
N TYR A 556 -21.89 12.75 17.16
CA TYR A 556 -21.22 11.90 16.18
C TYR A 556 -22.18 11.50 15.07
N GLY A 557 -21.68 11.55 13.84
CA GLY A 557 -22.47 11.22 12.67
C GLY A 557 -21.61 11.03 11.42
N THR A 558 -22.20 11.20 10.26
CA THR A 558 -21.50 11.11 8.98
C THR A 558 -22.20 11.92 7.91
N GLY A 559 -21.46 12.38 6.89
CA GLY A 559 -22.02 13.00 5.70
C GLY A 559 -22.12 14.51 5.71
N TRP A 560 -21.37 15.23 6.56
CA TRP A 560 -21.33 16.69 6.58
C TRP A 560 -19.94 17.33 6.51
N ARG A 561 -18.85 16.54 6.54
CA ARG A 561 -17.45 17.05 6.57
C ARG A 561 -17.09 18.01 5.43
N ASN A 562 -17.74 17.87 4.28
CA ASN A 562 -17.46 18.64 3.06
C ASN A 562 -18.40 19.83 2.89
N THR A 563 -19.01 20.32 3.98
CA THR A 563 -20.08 21.30 3.91
C THR A 563 -19.84 22.43 4.91
N ALA A 564 -20.07 23.67 4.47
CA ALA A 564 -20.10 24.85 5.34
C ALA A 564 -21.56 25.22 5.70
N GLY A 565 -21.73 26.05 6.74
CA GLY A 565 -23.04 26.58 7.11
C GLY A 565 -23.95 25.57 7.80
N LEU A 566 -23.37 24.62 8.55
CA LEU A 566 -24.13 23.69 9.36
C LEU A 566 -24.80 24.38 10.55
N GLN A 567 -26.01 23.92 10.86
CA GLN A 567 -26.73 24.29 12.08
C GLN A 567 -27.25 23.04 12.80
N VAL A 568 -27.37 23.14 14.12
CA VAL A 568 -27.94 22.09 14.95
C VAL A 568 -29.22 22.65 15.62
N LYS A 569 -30.34 22.04 15.32
CA LYS A 569 -31.59 22.34 15.98
C LYS A 569 -31.79 21.36 17.14
N ILE A 570 -32.02 21.89 18.32
CA ILE A 570 -32.33 21.14 19.55
C ILE A 570 -33.69 21.64 20.09
N GLY A 571 -34.70 20.84 19.93
CA GLY A 571 -36.08 21.31 20.15
C GLY A 571 -36.39 22.51 19.25
N ASP A 572 -36.78 23.64 19.87
CA ASP A 572 -37.06 24.88 19.14
C ASP A 572 -35.86 25.81 18.98
N LEU A 573 -34.74 25.47 19.58
CA LEU A 573 -33.50 26.29 19.56
C LEU A 573 -32.59 25.87 18.43
N THR A 574 -31.92 26.87 17.81
CA THR A 574 -30.99 26.65 16.73
C THR A 574 -29.60 27.14 17.14
N PHE A 575 -28.60 26.32 16.93
CA PHE A 575 -27.19 26.54 17.31
C PHE A 575 -26.26 26.50 16.11
N THR A 576 -25.33 27.42 16.10
CA THR A 576 -24.17 27.32 15.18
C THR A 576 -23.08 26.50 15.86
N PRO A 577 -22.59 25.40 15.25
CA PRO A 577 -21.51 24.62 15.83
C PRO A 577 -20.21 25.40 16.00
N SER A 578 -19.50 25.18 17.10
CA SER A 578 -18.14 25.67 17.29
C SER A 578 -17.12 24.82 16.52
N TYR A 579 -17.47 23.58 16.23
CA TYR A 579 -16.75 22.68 15.32
C TYR A 579 -17.75 21.84 14.54
N ALA A 580 -17.48 21.65 13.25
CA ALA A 580 -18.19 20.68 12.41
C ALA A 580 -17.23 20.19 11.33
N GLY A 581 -16.91 18.90 11.34
CA GLY A 581 -15.93 18.33 10.43
C GLY A 581 -15.61 16.88 10.71
N PRO A 582 -14.56 16.32 10.08
CA PRO A 582 -14.12 14.94 10.31
C PRO A 582 -13.66 14.74 11.77
N GLN A 583 -14.00 13.60 12.33
CA GLN A 583 -13.42 13.13 13.58
C GLN A 583 -12.01 12.55 13.28
N PRO A 584 -10.94 13.01 13.98
CA PRO A 584 -9.56 12.72 13.56
C PRO A 584 -9.15 11.24 13.61
N GLU A 585 -9.73 10.45 14.52
CA GLU A 585 -9.30 9.08 14.80
C GLU A 585 -10.04 8.02 13.98
N PHE A 586 -11.26 8.32 13.49
CA PHE A 586 -12.12 7.34 12.81
C PHE A 586 -12.49 7.81 11.40
N PRO A 587 -11.95 7.18 10.36
CA PRO A 587 -12.28 7.51 8.97
C PRO A 587 -13.79 7.41 8.69
N GLY A 588 -14.32 8.41 8.01
CA GLY A 588 -15.76 8.47 7.67
C GLY A 588 -16.66 9.01 8.78
N LEU A 589 -16.19 8.99 10.03
CA LEU A 589 -16.92 9.59 11.16
C LEU A 589 -16.80 11.11 11.13
N ASP A 590 -17.90 11.80 11.31
CA ASP A 590 -17.96 13.25 11.45
C ASP A 590 -18.35 13.63 12.88
N GLN A 591 -17.89 14.79 13.32
CA GLN A 591 -18.12 15.35 14.65
C GLN A 591 -18.68 16.76 14.55
N ILE A 592 -19.63 17.08 15.41
CA ILE A 592 -20.16 18.43 15.61
C ILE A 592 -20.05 18.76 17.10
N ASN A 593 -19.54 19.94 17.43
CA ASN A 593 -19.51 20.48 18.79
C ASN A 593 -20.44 21.70 18.88
N VAL A 594 -21.37 21.65 19.82
CA VAL A 594 -22.34 22.71 20.08
C VAL A 594 -22.14 23.23 21.49
N THR A 595 -21.93 24.53 21.65
CA THR A 595 -21.98 25.17 22.98
C THR A 595 -23.41 25.27 23.44
N LEU A 596 -23.69 24.70 24.61
CA LEU A 596 -25.05 24.62 25.16
C LEU A 596 -25.48 25.95 25.79
N SER A 597 -26.69 26.39 25.46
CA SER A 597 -27.38 27.53 26.11
C SER A 597 -28.09 27.10 27.38
N LYS A 598 -28.10 27.97 28.37
CA LYS A 598 -28.91 27.81 29.61
C LYS A 598 -30.39 27.55 29.35
N ASP A 599 -30.92 27.96 28.19
CA ASP A 599 -32.32 27.74 27.81
C ASP A 599 -32.63 26.25 27.58
N LEU A 600 -31.63 25.40 27.53
CA LEU A 600 -31.80 23.94 27.49
C LEU A 600 -31.88 23.30 28.89
N ALA A 601 -31.70 24.05 29.95
CA ALA A 601 -31.75 23.52 31.31
C ALA A 601 -33.09 22.81 31.60
N ALA A 602 -32.99 21.62 32.18
CA ALA A 602 -34.13 20.74 32.51
C ALA A 602 -35.00 20.28 31.33
N LYS A 603 -34.52 20.41 30.09
CA LYS A 603 -35.21 19.86 28.92
C LYS A 603 -34.82 18.42 28.68
N ILE A 604 -35.79 17.51 28.82
CA ILE A 604 -35.58 16.05 28.66
C ILE A 604 -36.05 15.62 27.27
N ASP A 605 -35.33 14.71 26.64
CA ASP A 605 -35.64 14.06 25.35
C ASP A 605 -35.99 15.07 24.23
N GLN A 606 -35.19 16.12 24.09
CA GLN A 606 -35.36 17.09 23.01
C GLN A 606 -34.90 16.51 21.66
N ASP A 607 -35.68 16.77 20.62
CA ASP A 607 -35.32 16.41 19.25
C ASP A 607 -34.05 17.15 18.82
N ILE A 608 -33.13 16.41 18.24
CA ILE A 608 -31.89 16.93 17.61
C ILE A 608 -31.97 16.69 16.11
N THR A 609 -31.72 17.72 15.32
CA THR A 609 -31.57 17.64 13.86
C THR A 609 -30.36 18.46 13.44
N VAL A 610 -29.51 17.87 12.62
CA VAL A 610 -28.42 18.59 11.96
C VAL A 610 -28.90 19.04 10.59
N SER A 611 -28.87 20.35 10.35
CA SER A 611 -29.34 20.94 9.10
C SER A 611 -28.23 21.62 8.34
N VAL A 612 -28.21 21.43 7.03
CA VAL A 612 -27.30 22.12 6.10
C VAL A 612 -28.05 23.23 5.41
N ILE A 613 -27.87 24.48 5.87
CA ILE A 613 -28.62 25.63 5.38
C ILE A 613 -28.10 26.18 4.05
N ALA A 614 -26.77 25.98 3.78
CA ALA A 614 -26.10 26.70 2.69
C ALA A 614 -26.50 26.26 1.26
N ALA A 615 -27.21 25.16 1.06
CA ALA A 615 -27.49 24.67 -0.28
C ALA A 615 -28.95 24.26 -0.57
N THR A 616 -29.71 23.67 0.34
CA THR A 616 -31.07 23.14 0.04
C THR A 616 -31.87 22.66 1.26
N ASN A 617 -31.62 23.09 2.47
CA ASN A 617 -32.30 22.60 3.70
C ASN A 617 -32.30 21.06 3.79
N ILE A 618 -31.11 20.45 3.74
CA ILE A 618 -30.95 19.00 3.90
C ILE A 618 -30.83 18.73 5.41
N ASP A 619 -31.77 18.02 5.96
CA ASP A 619 -31.80 17.64 7.37
C ASP A 619 -31.30 16.21 7.58
N SER A 620 -30.65 15.96 8.72
CA SER A 620 -30.33 14.60 9.19
C SER A 620 -31.64 13.89 9.65
N ASN A 621 -31.49 12.60 9.99
CA ASN A 621 -32.47 11.90 10.81
C ASN A 621 -32.65 12.64 12.14
N LYS A 622 -33.86 12.50 12.71
CA LYS A 622 -34.15 13.00 14.04
C LYS A 622 -33.64 12.04 15.10
N SER A 623 -32.89 12.57 16.04
CA SER A 623 -32.39 11.87 17.23
C SER A 623 -32.79 12.70 18.48
N THR A 624 -32.54 12.18 19.67
CA THR A 624 -32.90 12.89 20.91
C THR A 624 -31.72 13.00 21.87
N ALA A 625 -31.71 14.07 22.69
CA ALA A 625 -30.83 14.17 23.85
C ALA A 625 -31.55 14.86 25.02
N SER A 626 -31.05 14.60 26.22
CA SER A 626 -31.59 15.17 27.45
C SER A 626 -30.58 16.13 28.09
N PHE A 627 -31.09 17.16 28.74
CA PHE A 627 -30.29 18.21 29.36
C PHE A 627 -30.72 18.41 30.80
N THR A 628 -29.78 18.71 31.69
CA THR A 628 -30.01 19.04 33.09
C THR A 628 -29.42 20.41 33.42
N GLY A 629 -29.95 21.08 34.42
CA GLY A 629 -29.37 22.30 34.95
C GLY A 629 -27.95 22.01 35.49
N PHE A 630 -27.10 23.01 35.42
CA PHE A 630 -25.76 22.93 35.97
C PHE A 630 -25.86 22.67 37.48
N GLN A 631 -25.18 21.63 37.95
CA GLN A 631 -24.96 21.37 39.37
C GLN A 631 -23.57 21.85 39.75
N GLU A 632 -23.44 22.98 40.39
CA GLU A 632 -22.21 23.36 41.03
C GLU A 632 -21.86 22.34 42.12
N ALA A 633 -20.56 22.08 42.31
CA ALA A 633 -20.14 21.31 43.45
C ALA A 633 -20.65 22.00 44.77
N LEU A 634 -21.45 21.28 45.49
CA LEU A 634 -21.98 21.81 46.78
C LEU A 634 -20.81 22.02 47.74
N THR A 635 -20.64 23.22 48.21
CA THR A 635 -19.72 23.49 49.33
C THR A 635 -20.48 23.23 50.64
N VAL A 636 -20.01 22.26 51.39
CA VAL A 636 -20.54 21.95 52.74
C VAL A 636 -19.52 22.49 53.74
N SER A 637 -20.00 23.38 54.59
CA SER A 637 -19.20 23.97 55.66
C SER A 637 -19.89 23.88 57.01
N ASN A 638 -19.15 23.95 58.06
CA ASN A 638 -19.71 24.09 59.39
C ASN A 638 -20.45 25.43 59.52
N ALA A 639 -21.70 25.39 59.92
CA ALA A 639 -22.55 26.60 59.96
C ALA A 639 -22.09 27.68 60.95
N ALA A 640 -21.26 27.35 61.89
CA ALA A 640 -20.69 28.30 62.89
C ALA A 640 -19.36 28.89 62.46
N SER A 641 -18.46 28.11 61.87
CA SER A 641 -17.10 28.55 61.44
C SER A 641 -17.01 28.95 60.00
N PHE A 642 -17.94 28.53 59.15
CA PHE A 642 -17.90 28.65 57.68
C PHE A 642 -16.69 27.95 57.04
N GLU A 643 -15.99 27.08 57.76
CA GLU A 643 -14.88 26.29 57.22
C GLU A 643 -15.42 25.09 56.46
N GLY A 644 -14.95 24.91 55.21
CA GLY A 644 -15.32 23.80 54.34
C GLY A 644 -14.56 22.52 54.62
N GLY A 645 -15.11 21.38 54.23
CA GLY A 645 -14.45 20.08 54.18
C GLY A 645 -14.91 19.08 55.21
N ALA A 646 -14.82 19.32 56.52
CA ALA A 646 -15.24 18.35 57.56
C ALA A 646 -16.40 18.93 58.43
N VAL A 647 -17.51 18.20 58.50
CA VAL A 647 -18.63 18.54 59.36
C VAL A 647 -18.81 17.45 60.42
N ALA A 648 -18.82 17.86 61.68
CA ALA A 648 -18.97 16.89 62.78
C ALA A 648 -20.38 16.28 62.80
N ARG A 649 -20.48 15.01 63.24
CA ARG A 649 -21.77 14.33 63.42
C ARG A 649 -22.63 15.11 64.43
N GLY A 650 -23.87 15.40 64.04
CA GLY A 650 -24.82 16.14 64.90
C GLY A 650 -24.65 17.66 64.91
N SER A 651 -23.67 18.21 64.13
CA SER A 651 -23.53 19.65 63.96
C SER A 651 -24.48 20.18 62.86
N VAL A 652 -24.71 21.50 62.91
CA VAL A 652 -25.42 22.18 61.81
C VAL A 652 -24.46 22.43 60.69
N ALA A 653 -24.83 21.98 59.46
CA ALA A 653 -24.08 22.22 58.26
C ALA A 653 -24.73 23.32 57.44
N PHE A 654 -23.88 24.14 56.78
CA PHE A 654 -24.30 25.14 55.83
C PHE A 654 -23.93 24.61 54.41
N ILE A 655 -24.93 24.45 53.56
CA ILE A 655 -24.69 23.98 52.21
C ILE A 655 -24.91 25.16 51.28
N GLN A 656 -23.92 25.45 50.48
CA GLN A 656 -23.89 26.55 49.55
C GLN A 656 -23.73 26.04 48.12
N GLY A 657 -24.50 26.55 47.22
CA GLY A 657 -24.48 26.21 45.81
C GLY A 657 -25.57 26.99 45.09
N THR A 658 -25.60 26.88 43.75
CA THR A 658 -26.65 27.52 42.94
C THR A 658 -27.77 26.52 42.65
N ASN A 659 -29.01 27.02 42.49
CA ASN A 659 -30.19 26.22 42.19
C ASN A 659 -30.50 25.12 43.20
N LEU A 660 -30.18 25.35 44.46
CA LEU A 660 -30.43 24.39 45.56
C LEU A 660 -31.91 24.21 45.86
N ALA A 661 -32.73 25.23 45.64
CA ALA A 661 -34.16 25.22 45.85
C ALA A 661 -34.89 26.18 44.90
N ASN A 662 -36.10 25.86 44.50
CA ASN A 662 -36.94 26.73 43.66
C ASN A 662 -37.66 27.80 44.43
N ASP A 663 -37.66 27.76 45.76
CA ASP A 663 -38.34 28.68 46.62
C ASP A 663 -37.60 28.81 47.98
N THR A 664 -37.85 29.88 48.69
CA THR A 664 -37.32 30.15 50.00
C THR A 664 -38.31 29.75 51.08
N ALA A 665 -37.90 28.97 52.06
CA ALA A 665 -38.69 28.58 53.19
C ALA A 665 -37.88 28.56 54.48
N THR A 666 -38.49 29.00 55.57
CA THR A 666 -37.91 28.91 56.92
C THR A 666 -38.82 28.07 57.75
N PRO A 667 -38.47 26.83 58.10
CA PRO A 667 -39.32 25.96 58.90
C PRO A 667 -39.29 26.34 60.38
N THR A 668 -40.33 26.05 61.09
CA THR A 668 -40.41 26.13 62.57
C THR A 668 -39.80 24.89 63.22
N ASP A 669 -39.74 23.80 62.48
CA ASP A 669 -39.14 22.51 62.90
C ASP A 669 -38.02 22.11 61.97
N PHE A 670 -37.31 21.00 62.20
CA PHE A 670 -36.28 20.45 61.33
C PHE A 670 -36.83 19.30 60.49
N PRO A 671 -37.58 19.58 59.42
CA PRO A 671 -38.15 18.55 58.57
C PRO A 671 -37.05 17.88 57.76
N LEU A 672 -37.24 16.62 57.34
CA LEU A 672 -36.35 15.89 56.43
C LEU A 672 -36.45 16.37 55.02
N GLU A 673 -37.52 17.04 54.66
CA GLU A 673 -37.76 17.67 53.35
C GLU A 673 -38.42 19.03 53.54
N LEU A 674 -37.89 20.04 52.82
CA LEU A 674 -38.44 21.39 52.84
C LEU A 674 -38.67 21.91 51.42
N LYS A 675 -39.93 22.22 51.08
CA LYS A 675 -40.31 22.74 49.76
C LYS A 675 -39.78 21.87 48.61
N GLY A 676 -39.79 20.55 48.76
CA GLY A 676 -39.31 19.62 47.74
C GLY A 676 -37.80 19.39 47.75
N VAL A 677 -37.05 20.03 48.68
CA VAL A 677 -35.60 19.84 48.81
C VAL A 677 -35.31 18.86 49.92
N LYS A 678 -34.60 17.80 49.61
CA LYS A 678 -34.09 16.79 50.54
C LYS A 678 -32.59 16.71 50.49
N VAL A 679 -31.95 16.70 51.62
CA VAL A 679 -30.50 16.53 51.71
C VAL A 679 -30.20 15.15 52.27
N THR A 680 -29.35 14.35 51.59
CA THR A 680 -28.88 13.06 52.07
C THR A 680 -27.36 13.10 52.22
N VAL A 681 -26.88 12.57 53.33
CA VAL A 681 -25.43 12.46 53.60
C VAL A 681 -25.05 10.98 53.64
N ALA A 682 -24.11 10.56 52.81
CA ALA A 682 -23.72 9.18 52.65
C ALA A 682 -24.88 8.19 52.33
N GLY A 683 -25.92 8.67 51.62
CA GLY A 683 -27.06 7.86 51.23
C GLY A 683 -28.15 7.68 52.30
N VAL A 684 -28.04 8.36 53.45
CA VAL A 684 -29.01 8.32 54.57
C VAL A 684 -29.85 9.59 54.58
#